data_3108ec5f073765677996fec4ee8abda6
#
_entry.id   3108ec5f073765677996fec4ee8abda6
#
_cell.length_a   1.000
_cell.length_b   1.000
_cell.length_c   1.000
_cell.angle_alpha   90.00
_cell.angle_beta   90.00
_cell.angle_gamma   90.00
#
_symmetry.space_group_name_H-M   'P 1'
#
loop_
_entity.id
_entity.type
_entity.pdbx_description
1 polymer ?
#
loop_
_entity_poly.entity_id
_entity_poly.type
_entity_poly.pdbx_seq_one_letter_code
_entity_poly.pdbx_strand_id
1 'polypeptide(L)'
;GINDMINQENALVSIIVPIYGTEKYLKKCVDSIIKQTYRKLEIILVNDGSPDNSYTIMQEYQRNDVRVKIVNNSENLGLFRARLEGARVSNGDYLMFVDSDDYMGIDFVRLLVNAAESEQADIVKAQFVMEDSSRDYKYVYNYINNRPRLKLEGEKIAEKYFQQEGMDFSWHVVWGKIYSRVLWKKCEKYYRQIKTHLIMTEDIAYSTPLFVFAKKYIEIDCDTYFYVQRNDASTGISRNIKKFEKNIQDLKVAFDFREEFLKKLGLEEKYKEHNLAWKENYGRSWKNSIKWAGFKEDEKLYLEELVRKALNIEHLAERTKEDEYYYSCTTPWSEKEENIKKMISNESIEYISFDIFDTLIVRPFFQPTDLFRLLDVYYRKLKTNSFLDFSKIREVAEVHARNKIKNTGYEEVTLEQIYAQIHEDCNVDVDILKKLQAKECELEIEFCGRRNFGYELYEMAENLGKTIILTSDMYLNADTIKEILKKNGYTSYKELFLSSECNKCKSTGNLYKHIIKKYDCERLIHIGDNYESDYRIPKKFKIYSIHIPKTIDVFKGDYNSKGYFVGNSYFNMIRPFGSVFDNKTSMEFLGIRCMLAMVANKFFDNPFIAFNKESDFNANLYFMSYYALGMHLFSMTMDLIKKNMHRNKIQFVARDGFECKTVYDIVAKYMPNIPKSNYLYLSRKALLPLAFQELSDVYYIKDNISYDSVVLKTPRIILKQFLGMDSVRQELEAYICRAGFDLDNYFKNFETFESFLKIISERADLLEERKEINREIVNKMKEEISENDLLFDIGYNGTAQRILTNLMGRPIDAYYAYVNKDRALVNEALMGCGVQTFYDRTPSISGAIRELMFSKGEASCVGYDIIDEELQPIFEEKKLTYIEKEIYKIINKGVADFTNDYMERFYKYLFVMPIRNYDASLPFEFLMERASDKDRDVFSCCYFEDDIFFGDGKVELSDWWKNYSIQQESREHIFENKKNRDADRLKIAETFYTSNRWKRVMVLALLKPDALKEKMKRLLKKHM
;
A
#
# COMPACT_ATOMS: atom_id res chain seq x y z
N GLY A 1 12.55 -20.93 39.01
CA GLY A 1 11.57 -19.85 39.15
C GLY A 1 11.40 -18.97 37.87
N ILE A 2 12.35 -18.98 36.93
CA ILE A 2 12.26 -18.24 35.67
C ILE A 2 11.91 -19.17 34.49
N ASN A 3 12.22 -20.46 34.60
CA ASN A 3 11.91 -21.48 33.60
C ASN A 3 10.43 -21.91 33.55
N ASP A 4 9.65 -21.61 34.59
CA ASP A 4 8.21 -21.93 34.64
C ASP A 4 7.31 -20.87 34.04
N MET A 5 7.85 -19.74 33.58
CA MET A 5 7.07 -18.66 32.96
C MET A 5 7.02 -18.69 31.40
N ILE A 6 7.72 -19.65 30.77
CA ILE A 6 7.96 -19.58 29.32
C ILE A 6 7.06 -20.51 28.49
N ASN A 7 6.30 -21.43 29.07
CA ASN A 7 5.51 -22.43 28.33
C ASN A 7 4.06 -22.55 28.79
N GLN A 8 3.34 -21.50 29.05
CA GLN A 8 1.90 -21.61 29.30
C GLN A 8 1.12 -20.92 28.16
N GLU A 9 0.44 -21.73 27.36
CA GLU A 9 -0.78 -21.29 26.70
C GLU A 9 -1.69 -20.79 27.82
N ASN A 10 -1.73 -19.49 28.07
CA ASN A 10 -2.40 -18.93 29.25
C ASN A 10 -3.91 -18.82 29.05
N ALA A 11 -4.35 -18.47 27.83
CA ALA A 11 -5.74 -18.20 27.53
C ALA A 11 -6.49 -19.45 27.05
N LEU A 12 -7.66 -19.72 27.62
CA LEU A 12 -8.59 -20.71 27.09
C LEU A 12 -9.39 -20.13 25.92
N VAL A 13 -9.47 -20.84 24.81
CA VAL A 13 -10.25 -20.43 23.64
C VAL A 13 -11.44 -21.36 23.47
N SER A 14 -12.64 -20.81 23.48
CA SER A 14 -13.87 -21.52 23.14
C SER A 14 -14.14 -21.42 21.65
N ILE A 15 -14.09 -22.52 20.93
CA ILE A 15 -14.44 -22.60 19.52
C ILE A 15 -15.86 -23.14 19.38
N ILE A 16 -16.75 -22.36 18.85
CA ILE A 16 -18.17 -22.63 18.75
C ILE A 16 -18.51 -22.95 17.30
N VAL A 17 -19.06 -24.14 17.05
CA VAL A 17 -19.43 -24.66 15.74
C VAL A 17 -20.93 -24.90 15.69
N PRO A 18 -21.72 -24.02 15.06
CA PRO A 18 -23.14 -24.27 14.82
C PRO A 18 -23.31 -25.31 13.68
N ILE A 19 -24.16 -26.32 13.91
CA ILE A 19 -24.28 -27.46 13.00
C ILE A 19 -25.77 -27.69 12.67
N TYR A 20 -26.07 -27.65 11.37
CA TYR A 20 -27.36 -28.01 10.84
C TYR A 20 -27.21 -28.60 9.43
N GLY A 21 -27.42 -29.95 9.30
CA GLY A 21 -27.43 -30.63 8.00
C GLY A 21 -26.08 -30.56 7.23
N THR A 22 -24.95 -30.71 7.93
CA THR A 22 -23.60 -30.60 7.34
C THR A 22 -22.76 -31.88 7.47
N GLU A 23 -23.37 -33.05 7.56
CA GLU A 23 -22.64 -34.31 7.77
C GLU A 23 -21.48 -34.54 6.80
N LYS A 24 -21.60 -34.06 5.54
CA LYS A 24 -20.58 -34.23 4.50
C LYS A 24 -19.28 -33.43 4.79
N TYR A 25 -19.39 -32.32 5.50
CA TYR A 25 -18.31 -31.36 5.73
C TYR A 25 -17.79 -31.40 7.17
N LEU A 26 -18.62 -31.86 8.09
CA LEU A 26 -18.43 -31.75 9.53
C LEU A 26 -17.12 -32.40 10.00
N LYS A 27 -16.76 -33.59 9.46
CA LYS A 27 -15.51 -34.26 9.82
C LYS A 27 -14.28 -33.40 9.49
N LYS A 28 -14.23 -32.82 8.29
CA LYS A 28 -13.12 -31.94 7.86
C LYS A 28 -13.02 -30.71 8.76
N CYS A 29 -14.14 -30.10 9.10
CA CYS A 29 -14.23 -28.98 10.01
C CYS A 29 -13.67 -29.32 11.39
N VAL A 30 -14.23 -30.30 12.07
CA VAL A 30 -13.85 -30.67 13.44
C VAL A 30 -12.41 -31.20 13.50
N ASP A 31 -11.98 -32.01 12.54
CA ASP A 31 -10.58 -32.45 12.44
C ASP A 31 -9.59 -31.29 12.39
N SER A 32 -9.91 -30.24 11.65
CA SER A 32 -9.08 -29.05 11.54
C SER A 32 -8.97 -28.29 12.88
N ILE A 33 -9.98 -28.35 13.72
CA ILE A 33 -10.00 -27.76 15.06
C ILE A 33 -9.19 -28.61 16.03
N ILE A 34 -9.40 -29.93 16.02
CA ILE A 34 -8.70 -30.86 16.93
C ILE A 34 -7.19 -30.87 16.70
N LYS A 35 -6.78 -30.74 15.43
CA LYS A 35 -5.36 -30.73 15.01
C LYS A 35 -4.64 -29.40 15.20
N GLN A 36 -5.29 -28.37 15.75
CA GLN A 36 -4.64 -27.09 16.01
C GLN A 36 -3.39 -27.25 16.86
N THR A 37 -2.33 -26.50 16.53
CA THR A 37 -1.09 -26.46 17.35
C THR A 37 -1.33 -25.81 18.70
N TYR A 38 -2.31 -24.92 18.83
CA TYR A 38 -2.79 -24.39 20.11
C TYR A 38 -3.66 -25.43 20.80
N ARG A 39 -3.25 -25.86 22.00
CA ARG A 39 -3.89 -27.03 22.68
C ARG A 39 -4.96 -26.66 23.72
N LYS A 40 -4.88 -25.44 24.29
CA LYS A 40 -5.82 -24.99 25.32
C LYS A 40 -7.15 -24.54 24.74
N LEU A 41 -7.91 -25.52 24.26
CA LEU A 41 -9.18 -25.32 23.56
C LEU A 41 -10.35 -25.92 24.32
N GLU A 42 -11.49 -25.27 24.21
CA GLU A 42 -12.82 -25.79 24.49
C GLU A 42 -13.60 -25.81 23.17
N ILE A 43 -14.01 -26.98 22.70
CA ILE A 43 -14.65 -27.16 21.41
C ILE A 43 -16.15 -27.42 21.64
N ILE A 44 -16.98 -26.48 21.26
CA ILE A 44 -18.43 -26.54 21.51
C ILE A 44 -19.15 -26.79 20.19
N LEU A 45 -19.64 -28.02 20.00
CA LEU A 45 -20.43 -28.42 18.85
C LEU A 45 -21.92 -28.20 19.17
N VAL A 46 -22.59 -27.35 18.43
CA VAL A 46 -24.01 -27.04 18.65
C VAL A 46 -24.84 -27.72 17.58
N ASN A 47 -25.57 -28.79 17.97
CA ASN A 47 -26.57 -29.40 17.09
C ASN A 47 -27.85 -28.56 17.12
N ASP A 48 -28.16 -27.93 16.01
CA ASP A 48 -29.37 -27.10 15.86
C ASP A 48 -30.53 -27.87 15.23
N GLY A 49 -30.77 -29.08 15.72
CA GLY A 49 -31.83 -29.96 15.21
C GLY A 49 -31.52 -30.54 13.82
N SER A 50 -30.27 -30.95 13.57
CA SER A 50 -29.82 -31.48 12.27
C SER A 50 -30.66 -32.69 11.86
N PRO A 51 -31.18 -32.75 10.62
CA PRO A 51 -32.01 -33.86 10.11
C PRO A 51 -31.17 -35.05 9.62
N ASP A 52 -29.86 -34.89 9.49
CA ASP A 52 -28.92 -35.90 8.98
C ASP A 52 -28.08 -36.54 10.12
N ASN A 53 -27.02 -37.28 9.76
CA ASN A 53 -26.17 -37.98 10.74
C ASN A 53 -25.18 -37.07 11.48
N SER A 54 -25.28 -35.76 11.37
CA SER A 54 -24.36 -34.81 12.03
C SER A 54 -24.25 -35.05 13.54
N TYR A 55 -25.38 -35.31 14.23
CA TYR A 55 -25.39 -35.57 15.66
C TYR A 55 -24.57 -36.81 16.06
N THR A 56 -24.67 -37.88 15.30
CA THR A 56 -23.89 -39.11 15.50
C THR A 56 -22.39 -38.84 15.38
N ILE A 57 -22.00 -38.05 14.37
CA ILE A 57 -20.60 -37.65 14.17
C ILE A 57 -20.11 -36.81 15.36
N MET A 58 -20.91 -35.89 15.85
CA MET A 58 -20.57 -35.08 17.03
C MET A 58 -20.33 -35.95 18.28
N GLN A 59 -21.15 -36.98 18.50
CA GLN A 59 -21.00 -37.92 19.62
C GLN A 59 -19.70 -38.72 19.52
N GLU A 60 -19.26 -39.09 18.30
CA GLU A 60 -17.94 -39.74 18.11
C GLU A 60 -16.79 -38.85 18.55
N TYR A 61 -16.80 -37.57 18.18
CA TYR A 61 -15.77 -36.63 18.61
C TYR A 61 -15.77 -36.39 20.13
N GLN A 62 -16.96 -36.25 20.74
CA GLN A 62 -17.06 -36.09 22.20
C GLN A 62 -16.48 -37.28 22.97
N ARG A 63 -16.66 -38.48 22.44
CA ARG A 63 -16.08 -39.68 23.06
C ARG A 63 -14.56 -39.77 22.95
N ASN A 64 -14.00 -39.23 21.86
CA ASN A 64 -12.59 -39.34 21.51
C ASN A 64 -11.73 -38.18 21.98
N ASP A 65 -12.31 -37.02 22.28
CA ASP A 65 -11.57 -35.85 22.73
C ASP A 65 -12.31 -35.12 23.86
N VAL A 66 -11.68 -35.07 25.02
CA VAL A 66 -12.24 -34.48 26.27
C VAL A 66 -12.54 -32.97 26.14
N ARG A 67 -11.96 -32.29 25.17
CA ARG A 67 -12.19 -30.88 24.94
C ARG A 67 -13.53 -30.61 24.24
N VAL A 68 -14.12 -31.62 23.63
CA VAL A 68 -15.36 -31.52 22.86
C VAL A 68 -16.58 -31.61 23.76
N LYS A 69 -17.43 -30.58 23.68
CA LYS A 69 -18.72 -30.49 24.36
C LYS A 69 -19.83 -30.39 23.30
N ILE A 70 -20.99 -31.01 23.58
CA ILE A 70 -22.15 -30.93 22.71
C ILE A 70 -23.25 -30.11 23.38
N VAL A 71 -23.81 -29.15 22.61
CA VAL A 71 -25.10 -28.51 22.91
C VAL A 71 -26.11 -29.05 21.92
N ASN A 72 -27.17 -29.69 22.42
CA ASN A 72 -28.21 -30.29 21.59
C ASN A 72 -29.51 -29.52 21.73
N ASN A 73 -29.84 -28.69 20.75
CA ASN A 73 -31.09 -27.95 20.71
C ASN A 73 -32.24 -28.89 20.36
N SER A 74 -33.38 -28.75 21.03
CA SER A 74 -34.55 -29.58 20.79
C SER A 74 -35.26 -29.34 19.43
N GLU A 75 -34.99 -28.20 18.84
CA GLU A 75 -35.51 -27.73 17.56
C GLU A 75 -34.49 -26.84 16.84
N ASN A 76 -34.70 -26.58 15.56
CA ASN A 76 -33.86 -25.61 14.80
C ASN A 76 -34.18 -24.19 15.23
N LEU A 77 -33.25 -23.60 15.96
CA LEU A 77 -33.34 -22.21 16.46
C LEU A 77 -32.87 -21.17 15.46
N GLY A 78 -32.19 -21.60 14.40
CA GLY A 78 -31.51 -20.72 13.43
C GLY A 78 -30.08 -20.41 13.83
N LEU A 79 -29.27 -20.02 12.83
CA LEU A 79 -27.82 -19.85 12.97
C LEU A 79 -27.45 -18.82 14.07
N PHE A 80 -28.16 -17.70 14.14
CA PHE A 80 -27.91 -16.67 15.16
C PHE A 80 -28.06 -17.23 16.59
N ARG A 81 -29.18 -17.87 16.87
CA ARG A 81 -29.46 -18.42 18.22
C ARG A 81 -28.61 -19.66 18.54
N ALA A 82 -28.29 -20.49 17.55
CA ALA A 82 -27.40 -21.63 17.73
C ALA A 82 -26.00 -21.19 18.21
N ARG A 83 -25.45 -20.12 17.64
CA ARG A 83 -24.18 -19.50 18.11
C ARG A 83 -24.31 -18.96 19.55
N LEU A 84 -25.42 -18.33 19.90
CA LEU A 84 -25.68 -17.85 21.26
C LEU A 84 -25.73 -18.98 22.29
N GLU A 85 -26.37 -20.11 21.97
CA GLU A 85 -26.44 -21.26 22.85
C GLU A 85 -25.03 -21.87 23.09
N GLY A 86 -24.19 -21.92 22.06
CA GLY A 86 -22.80 -22.33 22.18
C GLY A 86 -22.01 -21.35 23.07
N ALA A 87 -22.17 -20.06 22.86
CA ALA A 87 -21.49 -19.03 23.64
C ALA A 87 -21.92 -19.02 25.11
N ARG A 88 -23.20 -19.36 25.39
CA ARG A 88 -23.76 -19.42 26.75
C ARG A 88 -23.04 -20.46 27.62
N VAL A 89 -22.64 -21.59 27.07
CA VAL A 89 -21.97 -22.67 27.80
C VAL A 89 -20.44 -22.57 27.76
N SER A 90 -19.90 -21.61 27.04
CA SER A 90 -18.47 -21.43 26.86
C SER A 90 -17.79 -20.76 28.07
N ASN A 91 -16.55 -21.14 28.35
CA ASN A 91 -15.77 -20.63 29.47
C ASN A 91 -14.45 -19.98 29.08
N GLY A 92 -14.09 -19.98 27.78
CA GLY A 92 -12.82 -19.46 27.29
C GLY A 92 -12.64 -17.96 27.53
N ASP A 93 -11.40 -17.55 27.68
CA ASP A 93 -11.03 -16.13 27.74
C ASP A 93 -11.31 -15.42 26.43
N TYR A 94 -11.28 -16.19 25.34
CA TYR A 94 -11.64 -15.77 23.99
C TYR A 94 -12.68 -16.70 23.39
N LEU A 95 -13.48 -16.15 22.47
CA LEU A 95 -14.46 -16.87 21.66
C LEU A 95 -14.06 -16.82 20.18
N MET A 96 -14.27 -17.94 19.49
CA MET A 96 -14.10 -18.06 18.03
C MET A 96 -15.30 -18.84 17.48
N PHE A 97 -15.80 -18.38 16.32
CA PHE A 97 -16.89 -19.08 15.60
C PHE A 97 -16.33 -19.68 14.32
N VAL A 98 -16.71 -20.94 14.06
CA VAL A 98 -16.33 -21.66 12.85
C VAL A 98 -17.59 -22.29 12.27
N ASP A 99 -17.90 -22.00 11.02
CA ASP A 99 -19.04 -22.63 10.36
C ASP A 99 -18.74 -24.10 10.03
N SER A 100 -19.72 -24.97 10.16
CA SER A 100 -19.53 -26.44 10.12
C SER A 100 -19.14 -26.99 8.74
N ASP A 101 -19.20 -26.18 7.70
CA ASP A 101 -18.74 -26.47 6.34
C ASP A 101 -17.37 -25.87 5.98
N ASP A 102 -16.81 -25.07 6.91
CA ASP A 102 -15.49 -24.47 6.79
C ASP A 102 -14.42 -25.28 7.53
N TYR A 103 -13.16 -24.90 7.34
CA TYR A 103 -12.03 -25.52 8.07
C TYR A 103 -10.86 -24.54 8.20
N MET A 104 -9.88 -24.87 9.04
CA MET A 104 -8.75 -24.01 9.35
C MET A 104 -7.41 -24.74 9.16
N GLY A 105 -6.36 -23.97 8.84
CA GLY A 105 -4.98 -24.43 8.93
C GLY A 105 -4.56 -24.71 10.37
N ILE A 106 -3.55 -25.55 10.54
CA ILE A 106 -3.19 -26.11 11.86
C ILE A 106 -2.70 -25.09 12.88
N ASP A 107 -2.29 -23.91 12.44
CA ASP A 107 -1.70 -22.88 13.30
C ASP A 107 -2.59 -21.63 13.45
N PHE A 108 -3.78 -21.68 12.91
CA PHE A 108 -4.68 -20.54 12.84
C PHE A 108 -5.01 -19.95 14.22
N VAL A 109 -5.43 -20.81 15.16
CA VAL A 109 -5.81 -20.36 16.52
C VAL A 109 -4.62 -19.76 17.26
N ARG A 110 -3.46 -20.39 17.18
CA ARG A 110 -2.25 -19.91 17.84
C ARG A 110 -1.88 -18.49 17.39
N LEU A 111 -1.93 -18.23 16.09
CA LEU A 111 -1.59 -16.91 15.52
C LEU A 111 -2.56 -15.82 16.00
N LEU A 112 -3.85 -16.11 16.04
CA LEU A 112 -4.84 -15.15 16.53
C LEU A 112 -4.70 -14.90 18.03
N VAL A 113 -4.51 -15.95 18.84
CA VAL A 113 -4.35 -15.81 20.30
C VAL A 113 -3.08 -15.04 20.63
N ASN A 114 -1.96 -15.38 20.02
CA ASN A 114 -0.70 -14.68 20.25
C ASN A 114 -0.84 -13.18 19.95
N ALA A 115 -1.49 -12.83 18.85
CA ALA A 115 -1.75 -11.45 18.51
C ALA A 115 -2.70 -10.77 19.51
N ALA A 116 -3.76 -11.45 19.96
CA ALA A 116 -4.69 -10.93 20.96
C ALA A 116 -4.01 -10.66 22.29
N GLU A 117 -3.19 -11.58 22.78
CA GLU A 117 -2.48 -11.49 24.05
C GLU A 117 -1.37 -10.42 24.01
N SER A 118 -0.53 -10.44 22.97
CA SER A 118 0.59 -9.50 22.85
C SER A 118 0.14 -8.04 22.70
N GLU A 119 -0.98 -7.82 22.03
CA GLU A 119 -1.52 -6.48 21.78
C GLU A 119 -2.65 -6.09 22.75
N GLN A 120 -3.11 -7.01 23.59
CA GLN A 120 -4.30 -6.80 24.45
C GLN A 120 -5.53 -6.40 23.63
N ALA A 121 -5.76 -7.10 22.51
CA ALA A 121 -6.81 -6.79 21.56
C ALA A 121 -8.13 -7.47 21.93
N ASP A 122 -9.25 -6.75 21.76
CA ASP A 122 -10.60 -7.29 21.91
C ASP A 122 -11.03 -8.12 20.70
N ILE A 123 -10.58 -7.70 19.51
CA ILE A 123 -10.86 -8.36 18.25
C ILE A 123 -9.55 -8.52 17.47
N VAL A 124 -9.25 -9.75 17.04
CA VAL A 124 -8.22 -10.03 16.05
C VAL A 124 -8.89 -10.62 14.81
N LYS A 125 -8.66 -10.02 13.68
CA LYS A 125 -9.18 -10.47 12.39
C LYS A 125 -8.05 -11.03 11.54
N ALA A 126 -8.26 -12.25 11.04
CA ALA A 126 -7.41 -12.86 10.02
C ALA A 126 -7.93 -12.56 8.60
N GLN A 127 -7.10 -12.81 7.62
CA GLN A 127 -7.54 -13.00 6.23
C GLN A 127 -8.19 -14.39 6.08
N PHE A 128 -8.75 -14.66 4.92
CA PHE A 128 -9.29 -15.98 4.64
C PHE A 128 -9.17 -16.32 3.16
N VAL A 129 -9.29 -17.62 2.90
CA VAL A 129 -9.27 -18.21 1.57
C VAL A 129 -10.69 -18.54 1.15
N MET A 130 -11.07 -18.10 -0.03
CA MET A 130 -12.28 -18.55 -0.69
C MET A 130 -11.98 -19.87 -1.40
N GLU A 131 -12.71 -20.94 -1.06
CA GLU A 131 -12.63 -22.24 -1.73
C GLU A 131 -13.88 -22.48 -2.56
N ASP A 132 -13.73 -22.46 -3.88
CA ASP A 132 -14.81 -22.84 -4.80
C ASP A 132 -14.76 -24.36 -5.02
N SER A 133 -15.63 -25.08 -4.32
CA SER A 133 -15.68 -26.54 -4.37
C SER A 133 -16.08 -27.09 -5.75
N SER A 134 -16.71 -26.28 -6.60
CA SER A 134 -17.11 -26.67 -7.95
C SER A 134 -15.98 -26.66 -8.98
N ARG A 135 -14.94 -25.85 -8.72
CA ARG A 135 -13.81 -25.60 -9.64
C ARG A 135 -12.46 -26.08 -9.13
N ASP A 136 -12.40 -26.64 -7.92
CA ASP A 136 -11.16 -27.00 -7.22
C ASP A 136 -10.16 -25.83 -7.19
N TYR A 137 -10.66 -24.62 -6.92
CA TYR A 137 -9.92 -23.38 -6.95
C TYR A 137 -9.98 -22.67 -5.60
N LYS A 138 -8.79 -22.24 -5.11
CA LYS A 138 -8.63 -21.50 -3.86
C LYS A 138 -7.93 -20.19 -4.13
N TYR A 139 -8.45 -19.10 -3.56
CA TYR A 139 -7.83 -17.78 -3.64
C TYR A 139 -8.01 -16.98 -2.35
N VAL A 140 -7.04 -16.14 -2.05
CA VAL A 140 -7.11 -15.23 -0.89
C VAL A 140 -8.08 -14.10 -1.21
N TYR A 141 -9.00 -13.85 -0.29
CA TYR A 141 -9.94 -12.74 -0.40
C TYR A 141 -9.24 -11.42 -0.08
N ASN A 142 -9.19 -10.52 -1.04
CA ASN A 142 -8.60 -9.20 -0.92
C ASN A 142 -9.55 -8.16 -1.51
N TYR A 143 -10.37 -7.53 -0.68
CA TYR A 143 -11.32 -6.52 -1.16
C TYR A 143 -10.61 -5.27 -1.68
N ILE A 144 -9.56 -4.82 -0.99
CA ILE A 144 -8.76 -3.66 -1.37
C ILE A 144 -7.29 -4.07 -1.43
N ASN A 145 -6.87 -4.63 -2.55
CA ASN A 145 -5.47 -4.80 -2.99
C ASN A 145 -4.44 -5.09 -1.89
N ASN A 146 -4.67 -6.09 -1.05
CA ASN A 146 -3.73 -6.45 0.01
C ASN A 146 -3.24 -5.22 0.81
N ARG A 147 -4.18 -4.40 1.27
CA ARG A 147 -3.84 -3.25 2.09
C ARG A 147 -3.11 -3.67 3.37
N PRO A 148 -2.30 -2.80 3.95
CA PRO A 148 -1.64 -3.07 5.22
C PRO A 148 -2.63 -3.43 6.32
N ARG A 149 -2.22 -4.31 7.23
CA ARG A 149 -3.06 -4.73 8.36
C ARG A 149 -3.32 -3.56 9.29
N LEU A 150 -4.58 -3.40 9.69
CA LEU A 150 -5.01 -2.30 10.54
C LEU A 150 -4.77 -2.61 12.02
N LYS A 151 -4.42 -1.56 12.77
CA LYS A 151 -4.47 -1.52 14.23
C LYS A 151 -5.29 -0.29 14.60
N LEU A 152 -6.43 -0.49 15.27
CA LEU A 152 -7.38 0.57 15.60
C LEU A 152 -7.74 0.53 17.08
N GLU A 153 -7.95 1.69 17.67
CA GLU A 153 -8.31 1.85 19.07
C GLU A 153 -9.49 2.82 19.24
N GLY A 154 -10.32 2.54 20.24
CA GLY A 154 -11.43 3.37 20.63
C GLY A 154 -12.48 3.58 19.53
N GLU A 155 -12.96 4.78 19.37
CA GLU A 155 -14.01 5.14 18.40
C GLU A 155 -13.64 4.88 16.94
N LYS A 156 -12.35 4.90 16.62
CA LYS A 156 -11.86 4.62 15.26
C LYS A 156 -12.27 3.24 14.74
N ILE A 157 -12.52 2.29 15.65
CA ILE A 157 -12.96 0.93 15.30
C ILE A 157 -14.37 0.98 14.69
N ALA A 158 -15.32 1.57 15.42
CA ALA A 158 -16.68 1.74 14.93
C ALA A 158 -16.76 2.64 13.70
N GLU A 159 -15.99 3.74 13.67
CA GLU A 159 -15.91 4.62 12.51
C GLU A 159 -15.48 3.88 11.26
N LYS A 160 -14.41 3.08 11.33
CA LYS A 160 -13.94 2.29 10.19
C LYS A 160 -14.94 1.22 9.79
N TYR A 161 -15.56 0.55 10.75
CA TYR A 161 -16.60 -0.46 10.51
C TYR A 161 -17.78 0.13 9.73
N PHE A 162 -18.28 1.31 10.11
CA PHE A 162 -19.38 1.95 9.40
C PHE A 162 -18.97 2.54 8.05
N GLN A 163 -17.77 3.11 7.95
CA GLN A 163 -17.25 3.73 6.72
C GLN A 163 -17.12 2.77 5.54
N GLN A 164 -16.91 1.47 5.76
CA GLN A 164 -16.83 0.51 4.67
C GLN A 164 -18.22 0.18 4.06
N GLU A 165 -19.32 0.60 4.71
CA GLU A 165 -20.66 0.64 4.16
C GLU A 165 -21.18 -0.71 3.61
N GLY A 166 -20.70 -1.82 4.18
CA GLY A 166 -21.05 -3.18 3.76
C GLY A 166 -20.39 -3.67 2.48
N MET A 167 -19.44 -2.89 1.91
CA MET A 167 -18.73 -3.26 0.69
C MET A 167 -17.75 -4.41 0.94
N ASP A 168 -17.09 -4.43 2.09
CA ASP A 168 -16.14 -5.47 2.48
C ASP A 168 -16.77 -6.42 3.52
N PHE A 169 -17.31 -7.55 3.09
CA PHE A 169 -18.00 -8.48 3.98
C PHE A 169 -17.09 -9.13 5.02
N SER A 170 -15.77 -9.09 4.83
CA SER A 170 -14.82 -9.60 5.83
C SER A 170 -14.93 -8.90 7.19
N TRP A 171 -15.46 -7.68 7.22
CA TRP A 171 -15.66 -6.91 8.45
C TRP A 171 -16.79 -7.48 9.31
N HIS A 172 -17.91 -7.79 8.71
CA HIS A 172 -19.12 -8.14 9.48
C HIS A 172 -19.34 -9.64 9.66
N VAL A 173 -18.70 -10.52 8.90
CA VAL A 173 -18.76 -11.96 9.18
C VAL A 173 -18.16 -12.26 10.54
N VAL A 174 -18.76 -13.17 11.31
CA VAL A 174 -18.30 -13.48 12.68
C VAL A 174 -17.16 -14.48 12.72
N TRP A 175 -17.03 -15.34 11.70
CA TRP A 175 -15.93 -16.28 11.56
C TRP A 175 -14.62 -15.58 11.12
N GLY A 176 -13.50 -16.30 11.17
CA GLY A 176 -12.19 -15.75 10.81
C GLY A 176 -11.65 -14.71 11.80
N LYS A 177 -12.19 -14.66 13.00
CA LYS A 177 -11.85 -13.71 14.06
C LYS A 177 -11.85 -14.38 15.44
N ILE A 178 -11.17 -13.74 16.35
CA ILE A 178 -11.25 -14.06 17.78
C ILE A 178 -11.75 -12.83 18.54
N TYR A 179 -12.58 -13.05 19.58
CA TYR A 179 -13.21 -12.02 20.40
C TYR A 179 -12.89 -12.25 21.86
N SER A 180 -12.52 -11.17 22.59
CA SER A 180 -12.33 -11.26 24.03
C SER A 180 -13.67 -11.54 24.74
N ARG A 181 -13.61 -12.35 25.82
CA ARG A 181 -14.80 -12.63 26.66
C ARG A 181 -15.40 -11.34 27.25
N VAL A 182 -14.53 -10.42 27.62
CA VAL A 182 -14.97 -9.11 28.19
C VAL A 182 -15.83 -8.36 27.18
N LEU A 183 -15.41 -8.30 25.93
CA LEU A 183 -16.20 -7.69 24.86
C LEU A 183 -17.51 -8.45 24.62
N TRP A 184 -17.44 -9.78 24.50
CA TRP A 184 -18.62 -10.58 24.24
C TRP A 184 -19.72 -10.39 25.29
N LYS A 185 -19.37 -10.37 26.58
CA LYS A 185 -20.32 -10.15 27.67
C LYS A 185 -21.02 -8.80 27.59
N LYS A 186 -20.34 -7.76 27.11
CA LYS A 186 -20.99 -6.46 26.90
C LYS A 186 -22.06 -6.51 25.80
N CYS A 187 -21.83 -7.32 24.78
CA CYS A 187 -22.71 -7.43 23.62
C CYS A 187 -23.89 -8.38 23.88
N GLU A 188 -23.69 -9.43 24.66
CA GLU A 188 -24.62 -10.57 24.85
C GLU A 188 -26.03 -10.14 25.26
N LYS A 189 -26.17 -9.15 26.15
CA LYS A 189 -27.46 -8.64 26.58
C LYS A 189 -28.33 -8.06 25.46
N TYR A 190 -27.68 -7.53 24.41
CA TYR A 190 -28.37 -7.00 23.23
C TYR A 190 -28.82 -8.12 22.31
N TYR A 191 -27.99 -9.16 22.14
CA TYR A 191 -28.32 -10.31 21.28
C TYR A 191 -29.52 -11.10 21.81
N ARG A 192 -29.73 -11.17 23.11
CA ARG A 192 -30.88 -11.86 23.73
C ARG A 192 -32.24 -11.25 23.37
N GLN A 193 -32.26 -10.06 22.80
CA GLN A 193 -33.47 -9.42 22.32
C GLN A 193 -34.01 -10.03 21.04
N ILE A 194 -33.13 -10.67 20.23
CA ILE A 194 -33.51 -11.35 19.00
C ILE A 194 -34.04 -12.76 19.33
N LYS A 195 -35.37 -12.93 19.23
CA LYS A 195 -36.07 -14.20 19.49
C LYS A 195 -36.44 -14.98 18.24
N THR A 196 -36.33 -14.35 17.07
CA THR A 196 -36.69 -14.93 15.79
C THR A 196 -35.66 -15.91 15.27
N HIS A 197 -36.14 -16.82 14.42
CA HIS A 197 -35.27 -17.74 13.66
C HIS A 197 -34.52 -16.96 12.57
N LEU A 198 -33.25 -16.61 12.83
CA LEU A 198 -32.43 -15.77 11.98
C LEU A 198 -31.26 -16.59 11.38
N ILE A 199 -31.19 -16.68 10.06
CA ILE A 199 -30.17 -17.43 9.31
C ILE A 199 -29.33 -16.52 8.42
N MET A 200 -29.97 -15.58 7.71
CA MET A 200 -29.31 -14.67 6.78
C MET A 200 -29.10 -13.30 7.43
N THR A 201 -27.99 -12.65 7.10
CA THR A 201 -27.64 -11.29 7.58
C THR A 201 -27.43 -11.22 9.10
N GLU A 202 -27.40 -12.35 9.79
CA GLU A 202 -27.17 -12.44 11.24
C GLU A 202 -25.83 -11.81 11.66
N ASP A 203 -24.87 -11.81 10.73
CA ASP A 203 -23.56 -11.20 10.93
C ASP A 203 -23.64 -9.69 11.22
N ILE A 204 -24.58 -8.98 10.60
CA ILE A 204 -24.84 -7.56 10.84
C ILE A 204 -25.30 -7.35 12.28
N ALA A 205 -26.17 -8.23 12.81
CA ALA A 205 -26.62 -8.16 14.18
C ALA A 205 -25.50 -8.45 15.17
N TYR A 206 -24.63 -9.41 14.90
CA TYR A 206 -23.47 -9.71 15.76
C TYR A 206 -22.42 -8.63 15.71
N SER A 207 -22.02 -8.20 14.51
CA SER A 207 -20.87 -7.31 14.34
C SER A 207 -21.13 -5.89 14.85
N THR A 208 -22.36 -5.39 14.76
CA THR A 208 -22.64 -4.01 15.17
C THR A 208 -22.25 -3.74 16.64
N PRO A 209 -22.74 -4.47 17.65
CA PRO A 209 -22.28 -4.27 19.02
C PRO A 209 -20.79 -4.57 19.24
N LEU A 210 -20.25 -5.62 18.59
CA LEU A 210 -18.85 -5.99 18.73
C LEU A 210 -17.91 -4.85 18.33
N PHE A 211 -18.12 -4.25 17.16
CA PHE A 211 -17.27 -3.16 16.69
C PHE A 211 -17.52 -1.82 17.39
N VAL A 212 -18.72 -1.60 17.94
CA VAL A 212 -19.02 -0.40 18.71
C VAL A 212 -18.38 -0.45 20.12
N PHE A 213 -18.35 -1.62 20.75
CA PHE A 213 -17.83 -1.77 22.11
C PHE A 213 -16.37 -2.16 22.21
N ALA A 214 -15.75 -2.62 21.12
CA ALA A 214 -14.34 -2.98 21.11
C ALA A 214 -13.44 -1.79 21.44
N LYS A 215 -12.44 -2.01 22.28
CA LYS A 215 -11.44 -1.00 22.64
C LYS A 215 -10.20 -1.07 21.76
N LYS A 216 -9.82 -2.27 21.32
CA LYS A 216 -8.69 -2.49 20.43
C LYS A 216 -8.99 -3.58 19.40
N TYR A 217 -8.73 -3.27 18.16
CA TYR A 217 -8.92 -4.13 17.00
C TYR A 217 -7.61 -4.23 16.21
N ILE A 218 -7.23 -5.43 15.85
CA ILE A 218 -6.06 -5.68 15.01
C ILE A 218 -6.35 -6.68 13.89
N GLU A 219 -5.64 -6.54 12.78
CA GLU A 219 -5.61 -7.49 11.68
C GLU A 219 -4.24 -8.13 11.58
N ILE A 220 -4.20 -9.41 11.22
CA ILE A 220 -2.97 -10.19 11.07
C ILE A 220 -2.86 -10.79 9.67
N ASP A 221 -1.62 -11.06 9.26
CA ASP A 221 -1.29 -11.76 8.01
C ASP A 221 -1.41 -13.28 8.20
N CYS A 222 -2.63 -13.76 8.43
CA CYS A 222 -2.94 -15.19 8.50
C CYS A 222 -4.12 -15.45 7.56
N ASP A 223 -3.95 -16.32 6.59
CA ASP A 223 -4.93 -16.60 5.52
C ASP A 223 -5.36 -18.08 5.49
N THR A 224 -5.32 -18.73 6.63
CA THR A 224 -5.64 -20.16 6.73
C THR A 224 -6.99 -20.47 7.38
N TYR A 225 -7.95 -19.55 7.26
CA TYR A 225 -9.36 -19.88 7.39
C TYR A 225 -9.95 -20.12 6.00
N PHE A 226 -10.54 -21.27 5.74
CA PHE A 226 -11.07 -21.67 4.43
C PHE A 226 -12.58 -21.58 4.44
N TYR A 227 -13.09 -20.56 3.79
CA TYR A 227 -14.51 -20.35 3.56
C TYR A 227 -14.94 -21.13 2.31
N VAL A 228 -15.71 -22.20 2.53
CA VAL A 228 -16.10 -23.14 1.47
C VAL A 228 -17.40 -22.70 0.81
N GLN A 229 -17.31 -22.28 -0.45
CA GLN A 229 -18.49 -21.98 -1.27
C GLN A 229 -19.07 -23.26 -1.88
N ARG A 230 -20.35 -23.49 -1.65
CA ARG A 230 -21.08 -24.66 -2.15
C ARG A 230 -22.47 -24.24 -2.64
N ASN A 231 -22.97 -24.94 -3.64
CA ASN A 231 -24.25 -24.63 -4.29
C ASN A 231 -25.48 -24.93 -3.42
N ASP A 232 -25.37 -25.84 -2.46
CA ASP A 232 -26.43 -26.25 -1.55
C ASP A 232 -26.49 -25.43 -0.24
N ALA A 233 -25.63 -24.43 -0.08
CA ALA A 233 -25.62 -23.57 1.09
C ALA A 233 -26.87 -22.68 1.19
N SER A 234 -27.15 -22.16 2.40
CA SER A 234 -28.22 -21.19 2.64
C SER A 234 -28.07 -19.92 1.78
N THR A 235 -26.82 -19.53 1.47
CA THR A 235 -26.46 -18.44 0.57
C THR A 235 -26.54 -18.77 -0.91
N GLY A 236 -26.74 -20.05 -1.27
CA GLY A 236 -26.86 -20.51 -2.65
C GLY A 236 -28.04 -19.86 -3.39
N ILE A 237 -27.80 -19.37 -4.62
CA ILE A 237 -28.79 -18.74 -5.47
C ILE A 237 -29.65 -19.84 -6.13
N SER A 238 -30.96 -19.85 -5.86
CA SER A 238 -31.92 -20.77 -6.48
C SER A 238 -33.26 -20.07 -6.66
N ARG A 239 -34.00 -20.46 -7.72
CA ARG A 239 -35.35 -19.94 -7.97
C ARG A 239 -36.37 -20.51 -6.97
N ASN A 240 -36.36 -19.98 -5.73
CA ASN A 240 -37.29 -20.37 -4.67
C ASN A 240 -37.80 -19.11 -3.95
N ILE A 241 -39.03 -18.69 -4.27
CA ILE A 241 -39.64 -17.47 -3.73
C ILE A 241 -39.70 -17.51 -2.20
N LYS A 242 -40.14 -18.61 -1.61
CA LYS A 242 -40.26 -18.74 -0.15
C LYS A 242 -38.93 -18.58 0.59
N LYS A 243 -37.84 -19.11 -0.01
CA LYS A 243 -36.47 -18.92 0.52
C LYS A 243 -36.08 -17.46 0.46
N PHE A 244 -36.36 -16.77 -0.66
CA PHE A 244 -36.04 -15.33 -0.78
C PHE A 244 -36.88 -14.47 0.20
N GLU A 245 -38.18 -14.73 0.32
CA GLU A 245 -39.06 -14.06 1.28
C GLU A 245 -38.52 -14.19 2.71
N LYS A 246 -38.14 -15.40 3.13
CA LYS A 246 -37.56 -15.65 4.45
C LYS A 246 -36.25 -14.91 4.65
N ASN A 247 -35.35 -14.97 3.69
CA ASN A 247 -34.05 -14.29 3.76
C ASN A 247 -34.19 -12.76 3.76
N ILE A 248 -35.18 -12.21 3.04
CA ILE A 248 -35.50 -10.77 3.06
C ILE A 248 -36.08 -10.38 4.44
N GLN A 249 -36.87 -11.22 5.07
CA GLN A 249 -37.33 -10.98 6.44
C GLN A 249 -36.18 -10.97 7.43
N ASP A 250 -35.22 -11.85 7.28
CA ASP A 250 -34.00 -11.89 8.09
C ASP A 250 -33.18 -10.59 7.92
N LEU A 251 -33.05 -10.12 6.69
CA LEU A 251 -32.42 -8.85 6.36
C LEU A 251 -33.06 -7.67 7.13
N LYS A 252 -34.41 -7.62 7.15
CA LYS A 252 -35.16 -6.62 7.92
C LYS A 252 -34.85 -6.71 9.42
N VAL A 253 -34.90 -7.89 9.99
CA VAL A 253 -34.63 -8.11 11.42
C VAL A 253 -33.22 -7.62 11.81
N ALA A 254 -32.23 -7.94 11.00
CA ALA A 254 -30.84 -7.57 11.27
C ALA A 254 -30.62 -6.04 11.24
N PHE A 255 -31.16 -5.35 10.25
CA PHE A 255 -31.03 -3.89 10.14
C PHE A 255 -31.90 -3.13 11.16
N ASP A 256 -33.12 -3.61 11.45
CA ASP A 256 -33.95 -3.04 12.52
C ASP A 256 -33.24 -3.14 13.88
N PHE A 257 -32.60 -4.29 14.16
CA PHE A 257 -31.79 -4.48 15.36
C PHE A 257 -30.63 -3.47 15.43
N ARG A 258 -29.89 -3.28 14.33
CA ARG A 258 -28.79 -2.30 14.25
C ARG A 258 -29.27 -0.89 14.56
N GLU A 259 -30.36 -0.47 13.93
CA GLU A 259 -30.92 0.89 14.12
C GLU A 259 -31.39 1.11 15.55
N GLU A 260 -32.09 0.15 16.13
CA GLU A 260 -32.54 0.21 17.53
C GLU A 260 -31.34 0.24 18.50
N PHE A 261 -30.30 -0.56 18.23
CA PHE A 261 -29.06 -0.57 19.01
C PHE A 261 -28.34 0.79 18.95
N LEU A 262 -28.16 1.37 17.78
CA LEU A 262 -27.55 2.69 17.61
C LEU A 262 -28.37 3.80 18.31
N LYS A 263 -29.68 3.72 18.22
CA LYS A 263 -30.60 4.68 18.89
C LYS A 263 -30.45 4.62 20.39
N LYS A 264 -30.43 3.41 20.97
CA LYS A 264 -30.26 3.22 22.43
C LYS A 264 -28.96 3.81 22.96
N LEU A 265 -27.90 3.86 22.11
CA LEU A 265 -26.62 4.43 22.48
C LEU A 265 -26.45 5.91 22.08
N GLY A 266 -27.44 6.52 21.43
CA GLY A 266 -27.35 7.90 20.94
C GLY A 266 -26.36 8.06 19.76
N LEU A 267 -26.09 6.99 19.00
CA LEU A 267 -25.16 6.96 17.87
C LEU A 267 -25.85 7.01 16.50
N GLU A 268 -27.20 7.08 16.50
CA GLU A 268 -28.00 7.03 15.26
C GLU A 268 -27.59 8.14 14.27
N GLU A 269 -27.55 9.38 14.72
CA GLU A 269 -27.19 10.52 13.86
C GLU A 269 -25.72 10.48 13.41
N LYS A 270 -24.82 10.01 14.27
CA LYS A 270 -23.39 9.89 13.94
C LYS A 270 -23.13 8.98 12.74
N TYR A 271 -23.86 7.88 12.64
CA TYR A 271 -23.64 6.86 11.60
C TYR A 271 -24.77 6.79 10.56
N LYS A 272 -25.69 7.74 10.54
CA LYS A 272 -26.87 7.75 9.68
C LYS A 272 -26.56 7.62 8.19
N GLU A 273 -25.65 8.43 7.68
CA GLU A 273 -25.27 8.41 6.26
C GLU A 273 -24.62 7.08 5.89
N HIS A 274 -23.69 6.58 6.70
CA HIS A 274 -23.04 5.29 6.47
C HIS A 274 -24.01 4.13 6.56
N ASN A 275 -24.96 4.16 7.51
CA ASN A 275 -25.97 3.12 7.63
C ASN A 275 -26.93 3.10 6.43
N LEU A 276 -27.30 4.28 5.91
CA LEU A 276 -28.09 4.37 4.68
C LEU A 276 -27.30 3.76 3.49
N ALA A 277 -26.04 4.12 3.33
CA ALA A 277 -25.17 3.55 2.29
C ALA A 277 -25.02 2.02 2.43
N TRP A 278 -24.93 1.48 3.64
CA TRP A 278 -24.98 0.03 3.90
C TRP A 278 -26.25 -0.61 3.34
N LYS A 279 -27.40 -0.02 3.60
CA LYS A 279 -28.69 -0.50 3.10
C LYS A 279 -28.75 -0.45 1.57
N GLU A 280 -28.30 0.62 0.97
CA GLU A 280 -28.24 0.77 -0.49
C GLU A 280 -27.33 -0.28 -1.13
N ASN A 281 -26.15 -0.52 -0.55
CA ASN A 281 -25.21 -1.55 -1.02
C ASN A 281 -25.81 -2.97 -0.90
N TYR A 282 -26.45 -3.27 0.21
CA TYR A 282 -27.19 -4.53 0.36
C TYR A 282 -28.35 -4.65 -0.64
N GLY A 283 -29.08 -3.57 -0.88
CA GLY A 283 -30.13 -3.50 -1.89
C GLY A 283 -29.64 -3.87 -3.29
N ARG A 284 -28.49 -3.29 -3.71
CA ARG A 284 -27.86 -3.64 -5.00
C ARG A 284 -27.46 -5.11 -5.08
N SER A 285 -26.88 -5.65 -4.03
CA SER A 285 -26.51 -7.05 -3.92
C SER A 285 -27.72 -7.97 -4.04
N TRP A 286 -28.82 -7.64 -3.34
CA TRP A 286 -30.07 -8.39 -3.41
C TRP A 286 -30.74 -8.31 -4.77
N LYS A 287 -30.77 -7.14 -5.40
CA LYS A 287 -31.28 -6.98 -6.76
C LYS A 287 -30.51 -7.85 -7.76
N ASN A 288 -29.20 -7.89 -7.63
CA ASN A 288 -28.35 -8.77 -8.45
C ASN A 288 -28.65 -10.25 -8.21
N SER A 289 -28.83 -10.68 -6.96
CA SER A 289 -29.17 -12.07 -6.61
C SER A 289 -30.53 -12.48 -7.16
N ILE A 290 -31.54 -11.61 -7.10
CA ILE A 290 -32.88 -11.83 -7.70
C ILE A 290 -32.76 -12.00 -9.21
N LYS A 291 -31.97 -11.14 -9.87
CA LYS A 291 -31.72 -11.23 -11.34
C LYS A 291 -31.09 -12.57 -11.72
N TRP A 292 -30.07 -13.02 -10.99
CA TRP A 292 -29.35 -14.27 -11.26
C TRP A 292 -30.16 -15.53 -10.93
N ALA A 293 -31.12 -15.45 -10.03
CA ALA A 293 -31.98 -16.57 -9.68
C ALA A 293 -32.95 -16.99 -10.81
N GLY A 294 -33.13 -16.17 -11.83
CA GLY A 294 -33.93 -16.50 -13.00
C GLY A 294 -35.46 -16.49 -12.79
N PHE A 295 -35.95 -15.65 -11.87
CA PHE A 295 -37.39 -15.42 -11.65
C PHE A 295 -38.06 -14.78 -12.88
N LYS A 296 -39.39 -14.94 -12.97
CA LYS A 296 -40.23 -14.22 -13.93
C LYS A 296 -40.26 -12.73 -13.56
N GLU A 297 -40.63 -11.86 -14.49
CA GLU A 297 -40.58 -10.42 -14.30
C GLU A 297 -41.44 -9.91 -13.15
N ASP A 298 -42.68 -10.46 -13.06
CA ASP A 298 -43.60 -10.17 -11.95
C ASP A 298 -43.05 -10.62 -10.57
N GLU A 299 -42.44 -11.82 -10.53
CA GLU A 299 -41.76 -12.33 -9.34
C GLU A 299 -40.56 -11.47 -8.93
N LYS A 300 -39.75 -10.99 -9.90
CA LYS A 300 -38.64 -10.07 -9.67
C LYS A 300 -39.09 -8.77 -9.04
N LEU A 301 -40.06 -8.11 -9.66
CA LEU A 301 -40.62 -6.85 -9.16
C LEU A 301 -41.17 -6.99 -7.75
N TYR A 302 -41.85 -8.12 -7.47
CA TYR A 302 -42.35 -8.42 -6.13
C TYR A 302 -41.20 -8.53 -5.10
N LEU A 303 -40.17 -9.32 -5.41
CA LEU A 303 -39.06 -9.54 -4.50
C LEU A 303 -38.23 -8.26 -4.33
N GLU A 304 -37.99 -7.49 -5.38
CA GLU A 304 -37.31 -6.19 -5.30
C GLU A 304 -38.04 -5.20 -4.41
N GLU A 305 -39.39 -5.16 -4.50
CA GLU A 305 -40.19 -4.31 -3.64
C GLU A 305 -40.16 -4.76 -2.18
N LEU A 306 -40.11 -6.08 -1.91
CA LEU A 306 -39.89 -6.60 -0.55
C LEU A 306 -38.54 -6.18 0.02
N VAL A 307 -37.45 -6.26 -0.78
CA VAL A 307 -36.11 -5.81 -0.35
C VAL A 307 -36.13 -4.32 -0.06
N ARG A 308 -36.69 -3.50 -0.94
CA ARG A 308 -36.80 -2.05 -0.76
C ARG A 308 -37.51 -1.70 0.55
N LYS A 309 -38.64 -2.35 0.84
CA LYS A 309 -39.39 -2.16 2.08
C LYS A 309 -38.63 -2.66 3.31
N ALA A 310 -37.99 -3.81 3.24
CA ALA A 310 -37.23 -4.39 4.33
C ALA A 310 -36.06 -3.48 4.76
N LEU A 311 -35.38 -2.85 3.81
CA LEU A 311 -34.28 -1.92 4.03
C LEU A 311 -34.74 -0.48 4.29
N ASN A 312 -36.00 -0.15 4.04
CA ASN A 312 -36.54 1.21 4.12
C ASN A 312 -35.72 2.21 3.31
N ILE A 313 -35.52 1.92 2.02
CA ILE A 313 -34.80 2.77 1.06
C ILE A 313 -35.74 3.19 -0.07
N GLU A 314 -35.46 4.31 -0.74
CA GLU A 314 -36.36 4.88 -1.75
C GLU A 314 -36.39 4.03 -3.03
N HIS A 315 -35.24 3.53 -3.49
CA HIS A 315 -35.13 2.71 -4.70
C HIS A 315 -33.92 1.76 -4.64
N LEU A 316 -33.96 0.68 -5.43
CA LEU A 316 -32.87 -0.26 -5.62
C LEU A 316 -32.05 0.13 -6.85
N ALA A 317 -30.79 0.47 -6.66
CA ALA A 317 -29.87 0.74 -7.74
C ALA A 317 -29.30 -0.54 -8.37
N GLU A 318 -28.79 -0.44 -9.60
CA GLU A 318 -28.03 -1.51 -10.25
C GLU A 318 -26.63 -1.65 -9.62
N ARG A 319 -26.04 -2.82 -9.79
CA ARG A 319 -24.68 -3.11 -9.34
C ARG A 319 -23.66 -2.18 -10.01
N THR A 320 -22.69 -1.71 -9.23
CA THR A 320 -21.62 -0.81 -9.67
C THR A 320 -20.32 -1.57 -9.94
N LYS A 321 -19.34 -0.92 -10.57
CA LYS A 321 -17.98 -1.47 -10.71
C LYS A 321 -17.31 -1.69 -9.35
N GLU A 322 -17.62 -0.87 -8.36
CA GLU A 322 -17.10 -1.00 -7.00
C GLU A 322 -17.58 -2.30 -6.33
N ASP A 323 -18.81 -2.73 -6.59
CA ASP A 323 -19.35 -3.99 -6.07
C ASP A 323 -18.59 -5.23 -6.60
N GLU A 324 -17.88 -5.10 -7.72
CA GLU A 324 -17.13 -6.18 -8.36
C GLU A 324 -15.62 -6.09 -8.14
N TYR A 325 -15.17 -5.02 -7.52
CA TYR A 325 -13.74 -4.68 -7.42
C TYR A 325 -12.88 -5.79 -6.81
N TYR A 326 -13.36 -6.48 -5.79
CA TYR A 326 -12.58 -7.54 -5.12
C TYR A 326 -12.25 -8.72 -6.04
N TYR A 327 -13.06 -9.00 -7.05
CA TYR A 327 -12.80 -10.09 -8.01
C TYR A 327 -11.54 -9.81 -8.86
N SER A 328 -11.21 -8.56 -9.11
CA SER A 328 -10.01 -8.17 -9.84
C SER A 328 -8.73 -8.24 -8.98
N CYS A 329 -8.88 -8.27 -7.66
CA CYS A 329 -7.78 -8.18 -6.69
C CYS A 329 -7.42 -9.50 -6.03
N THR A 330 -8.01 -10.62 -6.44
CA THR A 330 -7.77 -11.94 -5.86
C THR A 330 -6.39 -12.48 -6.22
N THR A 331 -5.74 -13.16 -5.26
CA THR A 331 -4.49 -13.90 -5.46
C THR A 331 -4.71 -15.40 -5.22
N PRO A 332 -4.09 -16.29 -6.03
CA PRO A 332 -4.13 -17.73 -5.76
C PRO A 332 -3.55 -18.05 -4.39
N TRP A 333 -4.11 -19.07 -3.71
CA TRP A 333 -3.56 -19.54 -2.44
C TRP A 333 -2.51 -20.63 -2.64
N SER A 334 -1.47 -20.68 -1.80
CA SER A 334 -0.39 -21.67 -1.87
C SER A 334 -0.36 -22.56 -0.62
N GLU A 335 -0.33 -23.89 -0.82
CA GLU A 335 -0.29 -24.88 0.28
C GLU A 335 1.10 -25.10 0.90
N LYS A 336 2.17 -24.55 0.33
CA LYS A 336 3.56 -24.86 0.73
C LYS A 336 3.84 -24.55 2.20
N GLU A 337 3.40 -23.40 2.68
CA GLU A 337 3.58 -22.99 4.08
C GLU A 337 2.89 -23.95 5.05
N GLU A 338 1.66 -24.33 4.77
CA GLU A 338 0.88 -25.24 5.60
C GLU A 338 1.55 -26.64 5.68
N ASN A 339 2.13 -27.10 4.58
CA ASN A 339 2.86 -28.37 4.57
C ASN A 339 4.12 -28.32 5.44
N ILE A 340 4.84 -27.20 5.44
CA ILE A 340 6.00 -27.00 6.34
C ILE A 340 5.57 -27.04 7.80
N LYS A 341 4.49 -26.35 8.14
CA LYS A 341 3.94 -26.34 9.50
C LYS A 341 3.51 -27.74 9.95
N LYS A 342 2.91 -28.53 9.07
CA LYS A 342 2.57 -29.94 9.32
C LYS A 342 3.81 -30.80 9.60
N MET A 343 4.91 -30.59 8.87
CA MET A 343 6.16 -31.31 9.13
C MET A 343 6.72 -30.97 10.50
N ILE A 344 6.78 -29.71 10.89
CA ILE A 344 7.27 -29.25 12.20
C ILE A 344 6.39 -29.79 13.33
N SER A 345 5.07 -29.84 13.14
CA SER A 345 4.12 -30.31 14.15
C SER A 345 4.04 -31.83 14.30
N ASN A 346 4.70 -32.59 13.44
CA ASN A 346 4.70 -34.05 13.50
C ASN A 346 5.21 -34.53 14.85
N GLU A 347 4.47 -35.43 15.50
CA GLU A 347 4.80 -35.96 16.82
C GLU A 347 6.11 -36.76 16.82
N SER A 348 6.49 -37.37 15.69
CA SER A 348 7.78 -38.09 15.56
C SER A 348 8.99 -37.16 15.58
N ILE A 349 8.81 -35.88 15.33
CA ILE A 349 9.88 -34.88 15.36
C ILE A 349 10.01 -34.28 16.76
N GLU A 350 11.20 -34.38 17.32
CA GLU A 350 11.53 -33.85 18.65
C GLU A 350 12.47 -32.64 18.58
N TYR A 351 13.37 -32.63 17.59
CA TYR A 351 14.43 -31.64 17.45
C TYR A 351 14.25 -30.81 16.21
N ILE A 352 14.35 -29.48 16.36
CA ILE A 352 14.33 -28.53 15.22
C ILE A 352 15.65 -27.76 15.21
N SER A 353 16.39 -27.90 14.13
CA SER A 353 17.62 -27.13 13.88
C SER A 353 17.32 -25.99 12.90
N PHE A 354 17.61 -24.75 13.29
CA PHE A 354 17.51 -23.61 12.41
C PHE A 354 18.90 -23.12 12.01
N ASP A 355 19.09 -22.82 10.72
CA ASP A 355 20.12 -21.91 10.30
C ASP A 355 19.80 -20.49 10.80
N ILE A 356 20.80 -19.60 10.88
CA ILE A 356 20.64 -18.26 11.47
C ILE A 356 20.46 -17.20 10.38
N PHE A 357 21.49 -16.94 9.60
CA PHE A 357 21.48 -15.85 8.60
C PHE A 357 20.59 -16.21 7.41
N ASP A 358 19.82 -15.24 6.96
CA ASP A 358 18.81 -15.38 5.91
C ASP A 358 17.68 -16.39 6.22
N THR A 359 17.73 -17.08 7.36
CA THR A 359 16.67 -17.97 7.87
C THR A 359 15.91 -17.36 9.04
N LEU A 360 16.59 -17.01 10.11
CA LEU A 360 16.05 -16.35 11.32
C LEU A 360 16.35 -14.84 11.33
N ILE A 361 17.47 -14.45 10.76
CA ILE A 361 18.03 -13.09 10.75
C ILE A 361 18.22 -12.62 9.32
N VAL A 362 17.81 -11.40 9.03
CA VAL A 362 18.03 -10.72 7.74
C VAL A 362 18.79 -9.41 7.93
N ARG A 363 19.50 -9.00 6.89
CA ARG A 363 20.19 -7.72 6.80
C ARG A 363 19.52 -6.84 5.76
N PRO A 364 19.51 -5.49 5.92
CA PRO A 364 19.00 -4.57 4.91
C PRO A 364 20.05 -4.30 3.82
N PHE A 365 20.78 -5.34 3.42
CA PHE A 365 21.82 -5.31 2.39
C PHE A 365 21.51 -6.34 1.30
N PHE A 366 21.78 -5.96 0.06
CA PHE A 366 21.56 -6.84 -1.09
C PHE A 366 22.50 -8.04 -1.07
N GLN A 367 23.70 -7.86 -0.53
CA GLN A 367 24.69 -8.90 -0.28
C GLN A 367 25.40 -8.62 1.04
N PRO A 368 25.87 -9.63 1.80
CA PRO A 368 26.50 -9.44 3.09
C PRO A 368 27.71 -8.51 3.07
N THR A 369 28.47 -8.49 1.98
CA THR A 369 29.65 -7.65 1.80
C THR A 369 29.34 -6.15 1.68
N ASP A 370 28.08 -5.77 1.45
CA ASP A 370 27.68 -4.36 1.45
C ASP A 370 27.90 -3.69 2.81
N LEU A 371 27.86 -4.43 3.89
CA LEU A 371 28.18 -3.93 5.23
C LEU A 371 29.62 -3.41 5.31
N PHE A 372 30.55 -4.05 4.61
CA PHE A 372 31.96 -3.64 4.60
C PHE A 372 32.17 -2.27 3.98
N ARG A 373 31.26 -1.83 3.09
CA ARG A 373 31.26 -0.48 2.53
C ARG A 373 31.09 0.59 3.60
N LEU A 374 30.36 0.29 4.64
CA LEU A 374 30.21 1.19 5.79
C LEU A 374 31.50 1.28 6.63
N LEU A 375 32.31 0.21 6.66
CA LEU A 375 33.61 0.24 7.32
C LEU A 375 34.58 1.21 6.65
N ASP A 376 34.49 1.45 5.34
CA ASP A 376 35.32 2.44 4.65
C ASP A 376 35.22 3.84 5.28
N VAL A 377 34.04 4.20 5.78
CA VAL A 377 33.80 5.48 6.46
C VAL A 377 34.63 5.58 7.74
N TYR A 378 34.60 4.52 8.53
CA TYR A 378 35.36 4.47 9.79
C TYR A 378 36.85 4.39 9.55
N TYR A 379 37.28 3.63 8.56
CA TYR A 379 38.68 3.55 8.18
C TYR A 379 39.26 4.91 7.78
N ARG A 380 38.53 5.65 6.94
CA ARG A 380 38.93 7.02 6.52
C ARG A 380 38.97 8.01 7.66
N LYS A 381 38.12 7.87 8.68
CA LYS A 381 38.16 8.67 9.90
C LYS A 381 39.39 8.39 10.75
N LEU A 382 39.85 7.16 10.77
CA LEU A 382 41.04 6.73 11.52
C LEU A 382 42.36 7.00 10.80
N LYS A 383 42.32 7.07 9.46
CA LYS A 383 43.49 7.28 8.61
C LYS A 383 43.15 8.24 7.46
N THR A 384 43.35 9.56 7.74
CA THR A 384 42.86 10.68 6.91
C THR A 384 43.47 10.77 5.50
N ASN A 385 44.59 10.11 5.22
CA ASN A 385 45.35 10.21 3.96
C ASN A 385 45.42 8.87 3.20
N SER A 386 44.54 7.91 3.49
CA SER A 386 44.55 6.63 2.80
C SER A 386 43.59 6.62 1.62
N PHE A 387 44.11 6.24 0.44
CA PHE A 387 43.34 5.97 -0.77
C PHE A 387 42.87 4.52 -0.87
N LEU A 388 43.15 3.69 0.16
CA LEU A 388 42.78 2.27 0.16
C LEU A 388 41.28 2.10 0.37
N ASP A 389 40.68 1.24 -0.47
CA ASP A 389 39.34 0.74 -0.33
C ASP A 389 39.35 -0.41 0.68
N PHE A 390 39.07 -0.11 1.96
CA PHE A 390 39.13 -1.07 3.05
C PHE A 390 38.15 -2.24 2.82
N SER A 391 36.98 -1.99 2.27
CA SER A 391 36.01 -3.04 1.99
C SER A 391 36.54 -4.13 1.06
N LYS A 392 37.28 -3.73 0.01
CA LYS A 392 37.93 -4.68 -0.91
C LYS A 392 39.05 -5.45 -0.24
N ILE A 393 39.86 -4.77 0.59
CA ILE A 393 40.93 -5.39 1.36
C ILE A 393 40.34 -6.45 2.29
N ARG A 394 39.22 -6.12 2.97
CA ARG A 394 38.53 -7.02 3.89
C ARG A 394 37.99 -8.28 3.15
N GLU A 395 37.40 -8.12 1.98
CA GLU A 395 36.90 -9.23 1.14
C GLU A 395 38.06 -10.14 0.69
N VAL A 396 39.15 -9.56 0.18
CA VAL A 396 40.32 -10.31 -0.31
C VAL A 396 41.03 -11.05 0.85
N ALA A 397 41.15 -10.40 2.02
CA ALA A 397 41.76 -11.01 3.18
C ALA A 397 41.01 -12.23 3.68
N GLU A 398 39.68 -12.22 3.62
CA GLU A 398 38.87 -13.42 3.92
C GLU A 398 39.19 -14.57 2.98
N VAL A 399 39.27 -14.32 1.69
CA VAL A 399 39.66 -15.33 0.68
C VAL A 399 41.05 -15.89 0.98
N HIS A 400 42.01 -15.02 1.30
CA HIS A 400 43.36 -15.43 1.64
C HIS A 400 43.41 -16.28 2.93
N ALA A 401 42.69 -15.83 3.99
CA ALA A 401 42.59 -16.56 5.25
C ALA A 401 41.97 -17.95 5.04
N ARG A 402 40.90 -18.06 4.25
CA ARG A 402 40.27 -19.35 3.92
C ARG A 402 41.19 -20.25 3.10
N ASN A 403 41.99 -19.70 2.20
CA ASN A 403 42.97 -20.46 1.44
C ASN A 403 44.10 -21.02 2.33
N LYS A 404 44.53 -20.26 3.34
CA LYS A 404 45.56 -20.73 4.30
C LYS A 404 45.16 -21.93 5.09
N ILE A 405 43.91 -22.08 5.44
CA ILE A 405 43.40 -23.22 6.23
C ILE A 405 43.11 -24.45 5.36
N LYS A 406 43.10 -24.36 4.05
CA LYS A 406 42.93 -25.51 3.18
C LYS A 406 43.99 -26.56 3.45
N ASN A 407 43.57 -27.82 3.55
CA ASN A 407 44.43 -28.97 3.85
C ASN A 407 45.09 -28.98 5.25
N THR A 408 44.65 -28.13 6.16
CA THR A 408 45.14 -28.10 7.56
C THR A 408 44.28 -28.88 8.53
N GLY A 409 43.11 -29.37 8.08
CA GLY A 409 42.06 -29.97 8.93
C GLY A 409 41.08 -28.96 9.53
N TYR A 410 41.32 -27.68 9.36
CA TYR A 410 40.38 -26.61 9.72
C TYR A 410 39.41 -26.32 8.56
N GLU A 411 38.16 -26.14 8.87
CA GLU A 411 37.09 -25.93 7.87
C GLU A 411 36.55 -24.49 7.87
N GLU A 412 36.73 -23.75 8.96
CA GLU A 412 36.26 -22.38 9.09
C GLU A 412 37.35 -21.45 9.62
N VAL A 413 37.29 -20.19 9.18
CA VAL A 413 38.13 -19.10 9.67
C VAL A 413 37.40 -18.31 10.76
N THR A 414 38.16 -17.64 11.63
CA THR A 414 37.59 -16.68 12.60
C THR A 414 37.78 -15.25 12.10
N LEU A 415 36.99 -14.30 12.65
CA LEU A 415 37.12 -12.91 12.33
C LEU A 415 38.52 -12.38 12.67
N GLU A 416 39.11 -12.82 13.77
CA GLU A 416 40.46 -12.50 14.20
C GLU A 416 41.50 -12.92 13.14
N GLN A 417 41.37 -14.11 12.59
CA GLN A 417 42.25 -14.60 11.51
C GLN A 417 42.13 -13.77 10.24
N ILE A 418 40.90 -13.33 9.89
CA ILE A 418 40.67 -12.47 8.73
C ILE A 418 41.38 -11.12 8.95
N TYR A 419 41.22 -10.49 10.12
CA TYR A 419 41.85 -9.21 10.43
C TYR A 419 43.37 -9.33 10.55
N ALA A 420 43.91 -10.43 11.09
CA ALA A 420 45.33 -10.72 11.05
C ALA A 420 45.86 -10.82 9.61
N GLN A 421 45.07 -11.40 8.70
CA GLN A 421 45.41 -11.49 7.28
C GLN A 421 45.43 -10.10 6.61
N ILE A 422 44.56 -9.16 6.99
CA ILE A 422 44.61 -7.79 6.52
C ILE A 422 45.95 -7.13 6.88
N HIS A 423 46.42 -7.33 8.10
CA HIS A 423 47.74 -6.82 8.53
C HIS A 423 48.85 -7.40 7.68
N GLU A 424 48.81 -8.69 7.43
CA GLU A 424 49.81 -9.38 6.65
C GLU A 424 49.79 -8.95 5.17
N ASP A 425 48.61 -8.80 4.56
CA ASP A 425 48.43 -8.45 3.16
C ASP A 425 48.80 -6.99 2.86
N CYS A 426 48.44 -6.07 3.76
CA CYS A 426 48.43 -4.63 3.48
C CYS A 426 49.18 -3.78 4.52
N ASN A 427 49.78 -4.39 5.53
CA ASN A 427 50.50 -3.68 6.64
C ASN A 427 49.70 -2.57 7.29
N VAL A 428 48.38 -2.75 7.46
CA VAL A 428 47.52 -1.82 8.19
C VAL A 428 47.84 -1.97 9.68
N ASP A 429 47.91 -0.84 10.39
CA ASP A 429 48.20 -0.78 11.81
C ASP A 429 47.24 -1.65 12.64
N VAL A 430 47.81 -2.44 13.58
CA VAL A 430 47.05 -3.41 14.39
C VAL A 430 45.99 -2.75 15.27
N ASP A 431 46.29 -1.55 15.82
CA ASP A 431 45.32 -0.83 16.67
C ASP A 431 44.15 -0.29 15.86
N ILE A 432 44.41 0.14 14.63
CA ILE A 432 43.35 0.51 13.68
C ILE A 432 42.49 -0.70 13.34
N LEU A 433 43.11 -1.84 13.06
CA LEU A 433 42.40 -3.09 12.74
C LEU A 433 41.54 -3.60 13.89
N LYS A 434 42.00 -3.48 15.15
CA LYS A 434 41.20 -3.85 16.33
C LYS A 434 39.94 -2.99 16.42
N LYS A 435 40.04 -1.68 16.15
CA LYS A 435 38.90 -0.76 16.15
C LYS A 435 37.90 -1.10 15.03
N LEU A 436 38.40 -1.42 13.84
CA LEU A 436 37.58 -1.80 12.70
C LEU A 436 36.90 -3.17 12.89
N GLN A 437 37.60 -4.13 13.48
CA GLN A 437 37.03 -5.45 13.83
C GLN A 437 35.90 -5.32 14.84
N ALA A 438 36.08 -4.52 15.88
CA ALA A 438 35.03 -4.22 16.85
C ALA A 438 33.85 -3.51 16.16
N LYS A 439 34.12 -2.59 15.24
CA LYS A 439 33.10 -1.89 14.48
C LYS A 439 32.34 -2.80 13.54
N GLU A 440 32.97 -3.76 12.91
CA GLU A 440 32.27 -4.78 12.09
C GLU A 440 31.26 -5.56 12.93
N CYS A 441 31.63 -6.00 14.13
CA CYS A 441 30.70 -6.65 15.06
C CYS A 441 29.53 -5.73 15.47
N GLU A 442 29.81 -4.46 15.79
CA GLU A 442 28.80 -3.47 16.14
C GLU A 442 27.80 -3.25 15.00
N LEU A 443 28.28 -3.15 13.75
CA LEU A 443 27.43 -2.98 12.57
C LEU A 443 26.56 -4.22 12.29
N GLU A 444 27.11 -5.42 12.48
CA GLU A 444 26.33 -6.67 12.38
C GLU A 444 25.18 -6.70 13.41
N ILE A 445 25.45 -6.31 14.64
CA ILE A 445 24.43 -6.22 15.69
C ILE A 445 23.39 -5.13 15.36
N GLU A 446 23.84 -3.97 14.87
CA GLU A 446 22.96 -2.85 14.51
C GLU A 446 21.99 -3.23 13.39
N PHE A 447 22.49 -3.79 12.30
CA PHE A 447 21.72 -4.02 11.08
C PHE A 447 21.01 -5.38 10.99
N CYS A 448 21.44 -6.38 11.75
CA CYS A 448 20.76 -7.67 11.77
C CYS A 448 19.38 -7.54 12.41
N GLY A 449 18.34 -7.85 11.65
CA GLY A 449 16.96 -7.82 12.08
C GLY A 449 16.30 -9.19 12.01
N ARG A 450 15.11 -9.29 12.60
CA ARG A 450 14.33 -10.52 12.60
C ARG A 450 13.77 -10.81 11.21
N ARG A 451 13.86 -12.07 10.74
CA ARG A 451 13.04 -12.57 9.66
C ARG A 451 11.73 -13.10 10.24
N ASN A 452 10.62 -12.43 10.00
CA ASN A 452 9.34 -12.73 10.67
C ASN A 452 8.84 -14.14 10.37
N PHE A 453 8.96 -14.62 9.14
CA PHE A 453 8.58 -15.98 8.77
C PHE A 453 9.40 -17.04 9.52
N GLY A 454 10.71 -16.84 9.60
CA GLY A 454 11.60 -17.71 10.40
C GLY A 454 11.24 -17.69 11.89
N TYR A 455 10.94 -16.51 12.42
CA TYR A 455 10.51 -16.37 13.82
C TYR A 455 9.17 -17.06 14.10
N GLU A 456 8.22 -16.98 13.18
CA GLU A 456 6.93 -17.68 13.30
C GLU A 456 7.11 -19.21 13.43
N LEU A 457 8.00 -19.78 12.61
CA LEU A 457 8.34 -21.21 12.69
C LEU A 457 9.09 -21.56 13.98
N TYR A 458 9.98 -20.68 14.42
CA TYR A 458 10.71 -20.83 15.69
C TYR A 458 9.75 -20.80 16.88
N GLU A 459 8.87 -19.80 16.94
CA GLU A 459 7.85 -19.68 18.00
C GLU A 459 6.87 -20.85 17.99
N MET A 460 6.48 -21.34 16.82
CA MET A 460 5.66 -22.54 16.69
C MET A 460 6.35 -23.77 17.26
N ALA A 461 7.62 -23.98 16.95
CA ALA A 461 8.41 -25.08 17.48
C ALA A 461 8.54 -24.99 19.02
N GLU A 462 8.74 -23.80 19.55
CA GLU A 462 8.79 -23.52 20.99
C GLU A 462 7.45 -23.88 21.67
N ASN A 463 6.34 -23.40 21.13
CA ASN A 463 4.99 -23.67 21.67
C ASN A 463 4.60 -25.15 21.61
N LEU A 464 5.13 -25.89 20.64
CA LEU A 464 4.95 -27.35 20.55
C LEU A 464 5.87 -28.13 21.50
N GLY A 465 6.69 -27.45 22.29
CA GLY A 465 7.65 -28.07 23.19
C GLY A 465 8.79 -28.79 22.49
N LYS A 466 9.08 -28.45 21.22
CA LYS A 466 10.22 -29.03 20.49
C LYS A 466 11.53 -28.48 21.03
N THR A 467 12.56 -29.28 21.03
CA THR A 467 13.92 -28.83 21.39
C THR A 467 14.52 -28.11 20.19
N ILE A 468 14.83 -26.83 20.35
CA ILE A 468 15.41 -26.00 19.30
C ILE A 468 16.92 -25.93 19.43
N ILE A 469 17.64 -26.18 18.34
CA ILE A 469 19.07 -25.97 18.20
C ILE A 469 19.34 -25.02 17.02
N LEU A 470 20.43 -24.27 17.09
CA LEU A 470 20.85 -23.37 16.03
C LEU A 470 22.14 -23.86 15.40
N THR A 471 22.22 -23.82 14.06
CA THR A 471 23.35 -24.40 13.31
C THR A 471 23.76 -23.44 12.19
N SER A 472 24.93 -22.83 12.26
CA SER A 472 25.36 -21.79 11.32
C SER A 472 26.82 -21.93 10.91
N ASP A 473 27.08 -21.77 9.61
CA ASP A 473 28.42 -21.55 9.07
C ASP A 473 28.71 -20.04 9.08
N MET A 474 29.61 -19.58 9.97
CA MET A 474 29.90 -18.16 10.14
C MET A 474 31.25 -17.92 10.82
N TYR A 475 31.99 -16.94 10.34
CA TYR A 475 33.27 -16.52 10.91
C TYR A 475 33.16 -15.65 12.17
N LEU A 476 32.01 -15.07 12.44
CA LEU A 476 31.77 -14.28 13.65
C LEU A 476 31.84 -15.17 14.90
N ASN A 477 32.27 -14.55 16.00
CA ASN A 477 32.34 -15.26 17.29
C ASN A 477 30.94 -15.48 17.89
N ALA A 478 30.86 -16.44 18.81
CA ALA A 478 29.60 -16.82 19.45
C ALA A 478 28.95 -15.67 20.23
N ASP A 479 29.73 -14.78 20.85
CA ASP A 479 29.19 -13.68 21.65
C ASP A 479 28.44 -12.67 20.76
N THR A 480 29.00 -12.29 19.63
CA THR A 480 28.33 -11.43 18.65
C THR A 480 27.04 -12.05 18.11
N ILE A 481 27.07 -13.34 17.77
CA ILE A 481 25.89 -14.08 17.31
C ILE A 481 24.81 -14.13 18.39
N LYS A 482 25.17 -14.43 19.64
CA LYS A 482 24.21 -14.45 20.77
C LYS A 482 23.57 -13.08 21.02
N GLU A 483 24.34 -11.99 20.88
CA GLU A 483 23.79 -10.64 21.00
C GLU A 483 22.78 -10.33 19.89
N ILE A 484 23.10 -10.69 18.64
CA ILE A 484 22.17 -10.56 17.50
C ILE A 484 20.87 -11.34 17.76
N LEU A 485 20.99 -12.60 18.18
CA LEU A 485 19.86 -13.46 18.48
C LEU A 485 19.00 -12.90 19.62
N LYS A 486 19.62 -12.50 20.73
CA LYS A 486 18.92 -11.90 21.88
C LYS A 486 18.17 -10.63 21.51
N LYS A 487 18.81 -9.72 20.77
CA LYS A 487 18.19 -8.49 20.25
C LYS A 487 16.91 -8.78 19.46
N ASN A 488 16.89 -9.89 18.72
CA ASN A 488 15.79 -10.27 17.84
C ASN A 488 14.79 -11.27 18.47
N GLY A 489 14.90 -11.56 19.76
CA GLY A 489 13.92 -12.35 20.52
C GLY A 489 14.14 -13.86 20.47
N TYR A 490 15.28 -14.34 19.97
CA TYR A 490 15.63 -15.76 19.95
C TYR A 490 16.38 -16.14 21.23
N THR A 491 15.69 -16.63 22.24
CA THR A 491 16.27 -16.90 23.57
C THR A 491 16.08 -18.31 24.08
N SER A 492 15.22 -19.11 23.45
CA SER A 492 14.81 -20.44 23.97
C SER A 492 15.52 -21.61 23.31
N TYR A 493 16.51 -21.39 22.45
CA TYR A 493 17.30 -22.47 21.88
C TYR A 493 18.19 -23.14 22.94
N LYS A 494 18.33 -24.46 22.85
CA LYS A 494 19.12 -25.25 23.80
C LYS A 494 20.62 -25.14 23.56
N GLU A 495 21.04 -25.09 22.29
CA GLU A 495 22.45 -25.13 21.90
C GLU A 495 22.68 -24.41 20.57
N LEU A 496 23.86 -23.79 20.44
CA LEU A 496 24.33 -23.13 19.23
C LEU A 496 25.54 -23.91 18.67
N PHE A 497 25.39 -24.45 17.48
CA PHE A 497 26.49 -25.06 16.71
C PHE A 497 26.98 -24.07 15.66
N LEU A 498 28.15 -23.50 15.91
CA LEU A 498 28.76 -22.48 15.07
C LEU A 498 30.06 -23.02 14.45
N SER A 499 30.20 -22.89 13.11
CA SER A 499 31.36 -23.41 12.40
C SER A 499 32.69 -22.86 12.90
N SER A 500 32.75 -21.57 13.25
CA SER A 500 33.96 -20.94 13.84
C SER A 500 34.35 -21.49 15.20
N GLU A 501 33.42 -21.99 15.98
CA GLU A 501 33.65 -22.58 17.30
C GLU A 501 33.93 -24.11 17.20
N CYS A 502 33.16 -24.81 16.38
CA CYS A 502 33.26 -26.25 16.19
C CYS A 502 34.36 -26.66 15.23
N ASN A 503 34.87 -25.74 14.45
CA ASN A 503 35.78 -25.97 13.33
C ASN A 503 35.30 -27.03 12.33
N LYS A 504 33.98 -27.05 12.10
CA LYS A 504 33.29 -27.97 11.16
C LYS A 504 32.18 -27.18 10.48
N CYS A 505 32.02 -27.41 9.18
CA CYS A 505 31.02 -26.72 8.37
C CYS A 505 29.84 -27.61 7.98
N LYS A 506 28.69 -26.98 7.77
CA LYS A 506 27.51 -27.61 7.13
C LYS A 506 27.85 -28.02 5.70
N SER A 507 28.57 -27.18 4.98
CA SER A 507 28.92 -27.38 3.56
C SER A 507 29.74 -28.65 3.32
N THR A 508 30.55 -29.11 4.28
CA THR A 508 31.28 -30.38 4.23
C THR A 508 30.45 -31.56 4.78
N GLY A 509 29.36 -31.28 5.49
CA GLY A 509 28.58 -32.26 6.24
C GLY A 509 29.14 -32.62 7.60
N ASN A 510 30.34 -32.18 7.95
CA ASN A 510 31.02 -32.56 9.19
C ASN A 510 30.35 -31.93 10.43
N LEU A 511 29.70 -30.77 10.28
CA LEU A 511 28.92 -30.17 11.35
C LEU A 511 27.67 -31.04 11.67
N TYR A 512 27.00 -31.57 10.66
CA TYR A 512 25.88 -32.49 10.84
C TYR A 512 26.32 -33.82 11.49
N LYS A 513 27.45 -34.36 11.08
CA LYS A 513 28.03 -35.55 11.77
C LYS A 513 28.27 -35.28 13.25
N HIS A 514 28.65 -34.05 13.60
CA HIS A 514 28.85 -33.66 14.99
C HIS A 514 27.50 -33.57 15.75
N ILE A 515 26.47 -33.04 15.13
CA ILE A 515 25.14 -32.84 15.71
C ILE A 515 24.44 -34.20 15.97
N ILE A 516 24.50 -35.13 15.01
CA ILE A 516 23.80 -36.43 15.13
C ILE A 516 24.42 -37.38 16.15
N LYS A 517 25.62 -37.09 16.68
CA LYS A 517 26.17 -37.78 17.82
C LYS A 517 25.38 -37.52 19.12
N LYS A 518 24.67 -36.40 19.16
CA LYS A 518 23.93 -35.92 20.33
C LYS A 518 22.42 -35.97 20.14
N TYR A 519 21.94 -35.79 18.93
CA TYR A 519 20.54 -35.71 18.57
C TYR A 519 20.17 -36.77 17.53
N ASP A 520 19.10 -37.49 17.75
CA ASP A 520 18.64 -38.52 16.81
C ASP A 520 18.24 -37.93 15.47
N CYS A 521 18.92 -38.32 14.41
CA CYS A 521 18.70 -37.79 13.05
C CYS A 521 17.31 -38.09 12.50
N GLU A 522 16.68 -39.20 12.86
CA GLU A 522 15.34 -39.56 12.40
C GLU A 522 14.23 -38.75 13.09
N ARG A 523 14.57 -38.04 14.17
CA ARG A 523 13.68 -37.15 14.92
C ARG A 523 14.04 -35.67 14.77
N LEU A 524 14.95 -35.36 13.88
CA LEU A 524 15.50 -34.03 13.65
C LEU A 524 15.10 -33.47 12.29
N ILE A 525 14.62 -32.22 12.29
CA ILE A 525 14.45 -31.39 11.08
C ILE A 525 15.46 -30.27 11.09
N HIS A 526 16.14 -30.02 9.97
CA HIS A 526 16.94 -28.82 9.75
C HIS A 526 16.23 -27.87 8.78
N ILE A 527 16.21 -26.57 9.11
CA ILE A 527 15.56 -25.52 8.35
C ILE A 527 16.58 -24.45 8.01
N GLY A 528 16.77 -24.15 6.73
CA GLY A 528 17.72 -23.14 6.29
C GLY A 528 17.51 -22.67 4.87
N ASP A 529 18.31 -21.65 4.50
CA ASP A 529 18.14 -20.93 3.22
C ASP A 529 19.00 -21.48 2.09
N ASN A 530 20.14 -22.11 2.42
CA ASN A 530 21.06 -22.59 1.42
C ASN A 530 20.65 -23.99 0.93
N TYR A 531 20.29 -24.05 -0.37
CA TYR A 531 19.80 -25.30 -0.96
C TYR A 531 20.79 -26.47 -0.82
N GLU A 532 22.09 -26.25 -0.94
CA GLU A 532 23.09 -27.31 -0.81
C GLU A 532 23.36 -27.67 0.66
N SER A 533 23.79 -26.69 1.46
CA SER A 533 24.23 -26.94 2.84
C SER A 533 23.11 -27.18 3.85
N ASP A 534 21.90 -26.61 3.63
CA ASP A 534 20.80 -26.74 4.58
C ASP A 534 19.68 -27.69 4.12
N TYR A 535 19.68 -28.07 2.83
CA TYR A 535 18.62 -28.93 2.30
C TYR A 535 19.14 -30.27 1.79
N ARG A 536 20.13 -30.27 0.87
CA ARG A 536 20.66 -31.51 0.26
C ARG A 536 21.59 -32.29 1.19
N ILE A 537 22.52 -31.59 1.82
CA ILE A 537 23.54 -32.24 2.68
C ILE A 537 22.92 -32.91 3.91
N PRO A 538 22.01 -32.29 4.68
CA PRO A 538 21.37 -32.94 5.82
C PRO A 538 20.71 -34.28 5.47
N LYS A 539 20.11 -34.39 4.31
CA LYS A 539 19.45 -35.62 3.84
C LYS A 539 20.40 -36.79 3.71
N LYS A 540 21.67 -36.55 3.40
CA LYS A 540 22.71 -37.60 3.36
C LYS A 540 22.96 -38.25 4.73
N PHE A 541 22.58 -37.55 5.79
CA PHE A 541 22.66 -37.99 7.19
C PHE A 541 21.31 -38.43 7.77
N LYS A 542 20.29 -38.64 6.91
CA LYS A 542 18.92 -38.99 7.31
C LYS A 542 18.21 -37.91 8.16
N ILE A 543 18.66 -36.67 8.08
CA ILE A 543 18.02 -35.53 8.72
C ILE A 543 16.95 -35.03 7.77
N TYR A 544 15.73 -34.84 8.25
CA TYR A 544 14.70 -34.14 7.49
C TYR A 544 15.11 -32.68 7.27
N SER A 545 14.84 -32.13 6.10
CA SER A 545 15.24 -30.75 5.81
C SER A 545 14.15 -29.98 5.10
N ILE A 546 14.06 -28.68 5.43
CA ILE A 546 13.16 -27.71 4.83
C ILE A 546 14.00 -26.57 4.28
N HIS A 547 13.78 -26.27 3.00
CA HIS A 547 14.44 -25.14 2.33
C HIS A 547 13.55 -23.91 2.37
N ILE A 548 14.06 -22.82 2.95
CA ILE A 548 13.40 -21.51 2.98
C ILE A 548 14.30 -20.53 2.23
N PRO A 549 14.01 -20.21 0.96
CA PRO A 549 14.85 -19.33 0.14
C PRO A 549 15.11 -17.97 0.79
N LYS A 550 16.26 -17.36 0.50
CA LYS A 550 16.56 -15.99 0.89
C LYS A 550 15.53 -15.03 0.32
N THR A 551 15.18 -14.02 1.08
CA THR A 551 14.25 -12.97 0.62
C THR A 551 14.71 -12.32 -0.68
N ILE A 552 16.01 -12.03 -0.78
CA ILE A 552 16.59 -11.38 -1.96
C ILE A 552 16.60 -12.31 -3.20
N ASP A 553 16.78 -13.61 -3.02
CA ASP A 553 16.75 -14.57 -4.13
C ASP A 553 15.33 -14.72 -4.67
N VAL A 554 14.32 -14.74 -3.80
CA VAL A 554 12.91 -14.72 -4.20
C VAL A 554 12.59 -13.44 -4.96
N PHE A 555 13.03 -12.30 -4.44
CA PHE A 555 12.84 -10.99 -5.07
C PHE A 555 13.44 -10.90 -6.48
N LYS A 556 14.62 -11.47 -6.68
CA LYS A 556 15.28 -11.54 -8.00
C LYS A 556 14.69 -12.60 -8.93
N GLY A 557 13.98 -13.58 -8.40
CA GLY A 557 13.55 -14.76 -9.16
C GLY A 557 14.72 -15.65 -9.59
N ASP A 558 15.79 -15.69 -8.80
CA ASP A 558 17.00 -16.39 -9.15
C ASP A 558 16.88 -17.91 -9.01
N TYR A 559 17.60 -18.62 -9.90
CA TYR A 559 17.87 -20.05 -9.81
C TYR A 559 19.28 -20.25 -9.26
N ASN A 560 19.47 -21.30 -8.47
CA ASN A 560 20.83 -21.67 -8.11
C ASN A 560 21.62 -22.22 -9.31
N SER A 561 22.94 -22.35 -9.15
CA SER A 561 23.86 -22.83 -10.21
C SER A 561 23.55 -24.23 -10.75
N LYS A 562 22.69 -25.00 -10.07
CA LYS A 562 22.26 -26.35 -10.49
C LYS A 562 20.87 -26.35 -11.15
N GLY A 563 20.29 -25.19 -11.42
CA GLY A 563 18.98 -25.03 -12.05
C GLY A 563 17.79 -25.30 -11.13
N TYR A 564 18.02 -25.45 -9.81
CA TYR A 564 16.92 -25.56 -8.85
C TYR A 564 16.33 -24.19 -8.58
N PHE A 565 15.03 -24.14 -8.70
CA PHE A 565 14.32 -22.90 -8.42
C PHE A 565 14.37 -22.56 -6.92
N VAL A 566 14.95 -21.43 -6.62
CA VAL A 566 15.12 -20.91 -5.26
C VAL A 566 13.99 -19.95 -4.89
N GLY A 567 13.26 -19.42 -5.88
CA GLY A 567 12.12 -18.56 -5.74
C GLY A 567 11.03 -18.88 -6.77
N ASN A 568 10.13 -17.97 -7.05
CA ASN A 568 9.11 -18.13 -8.08
C ASN A 568 9.58 -17.45 -9.37
N SER A 569 9.60 -18.15 -10.52
CA SER A 569 10.02 -17.61 -11.82
C SER A 569 9.27 -16.36 -12.29
N TYR A 570 8.13 -16.06 -11.67
CA TYR A 570 7.34 -14.86 -11.94
C TYR A 570 7.88 -13.62 -11.22
N PHE A 571 8.67 -13.80 -10.17
CA PHE A 571 9.30 -12.71 -9.46
C PHE A 571 10.61 -12.34 -10.16
N ASN A 572 10.65 -11.23 -10.81
CA ASN A 572 11.88 -10.60 -11.24
C ASN A 572 11.75 -9.09 -11.00
N MET A 573 11.80 -8.73 -9.73
CA MET A 573 11.59 -7.36 -9.27
C MET A 573 12.77 -6.44 -9.57
N ILE A 574 13.89 -6.96 -10.01
CA ILE A 574 15.02 -6.16 -10.53
C ILE A 574 14.93 -5.90 -12.05
N ARG A 575 13.98 -6.51 -12.75
CA ARG A 575 13.76 -6.32 -14.18
C ARG A 575 13.73 -4.85 -14.63
N PRO A 576 13.11 -3.91 -13.87
CA PRO A 576 13.11 -2.50 -14.22
C PRO A 576 14.51 -1.87 -14.35
N PHE A 577 15.50 -2.41 -13.68
CA PHE A 577 16.85 -1.88 -13.67
C PHE A 577 17.69 -2.31 -14.87
N GLY A 578 17.31 -3.39 -15.58
CA GLY A 578 18.07 -3.90 -16.72
C GLY A 578 19.55 -4.14 -16.37
N SER A 579 20.44 -3.66 -17.24
CA SER A 579 21.90 -3.77 -17.06
C SER A 579 22.49 -2.85 -15.97
N VAL A 580 21.72 -1.97 -15.37
CA VAL A 580 22.18 -1.07 -14.29
C VAL A 580 22.78 -1.86 -13.13
N PHE A 581 22.27 -3.08 -12.87
CA PHE A 581 22.78 -3.96 -11.82
C PHE A 581 23.98 -4.83 -12.20
N ASP A 582 24.47 -4.78 -13.44
CA ASP A 582 25.65 -5.55 -13.86
C ASP A 582 26.91 -5.12 -13.10
N ASN A 583 26.96 -3.86 -12.64
CA ASN A 583 28.04 -3.31 -11.83
C ASN A 583 27.74 -3.37 -10.32
N LYS A 584 27.52 -4.56 -9.79
CA LYS A 584 26.97 -4.85 -8.44
C LYS A 584 27.81 -4.35 -7.26
N THR A 585 29.08 -4.03 -7.46
CA THR A 585 30.02 -3.70 -6.36
C THR A 585 30.29 -2.20 -6.20
N SER A 586 29.79 -1.36 -7.08
CA SER A 586 30.03 0.09 -7.04
C SER A 586 29.32 0.73 -5.83
N MET A 587 30.04 1.64 -5.15
CA MET A 587 29.48 2.46 -4.06
C MET A 587 28.30 3.32 -4.53
N GLU A 588 28.26 3.71 -5.78
CA GLU A 588 27.16 4.52 -6.34
C GLU A 588 25.80 3.84 -6.25
N PHE A 589 25.76 2.50 -6.19
CA PHE A 589 24.54 1.71 -6.09
C PHE A 589 24.24 1.21 -4.68
N LEU A 590 25.05 1.54 -3.68
CA LEU A 590 24.85 1.01 -2.31
C LEU A 590 23.50 1.40 -1.74
N GLY A 591 23.09 2.66 -1.88
CA GLY A 591 21.80 3.15 -1.42
C GLY A 591 20.63 2.39 -2.06
N ILE A 592 20.68 2.16 -3.38
CA ILE A 592 19.66 1.41 -4.11
C ILE A 592 19.64 -0.06 -3.69
N ARG A 593 20.82 -0.70 -3.54
CA ARG A 593 20.88 -2.08 -3.04
C ARG A 593 20.27 -2.24 -1.65
N CYS A 594 20.50 -1.28 -0.77
CA CYS A 594 19.87 -1.27 0.56
C CYS A 594 18.35 -1.09 0.49
N MET A 595 17.86 -0.22 -0.39
CA MET A 595 16.42 -0.06 -0.64
C MET A 595 15.79 -1.36 -1.11
N LEU A 596 16.41 -2.04 -2.08
CA LEU A 596 15.91 -3.31 -2.63
C LEU A 596 15.95 -4.44 -1.60
N ALA A 597 16.97 -4.50 -0.76
CA ALA A 597 17.03 -5.45 0.34
C ALA A 597 15.90 -5.23 1.36
N MET A 598 15.60 -3.97 1.69
CA MET A 598 14.45 -3.62 2.52
C MET A 598 13.13 -4.10 1.92
N VAL A 599 12.92 -3.85 0.62
CA VAL A 599 11.71 -4.29 -0.10
C VAL A 599 11.61 -5.82 -0.07
N ALA A 600 12.69 -6.52 -0.38
CA ALA A 600 12.75 -7.97 -0.36
C ALA A 600 12.43 -8.53 1.03
N ASN A 601 13.05 -8.01 2.08
CA ASN A 601 12.85 -8.46 3.46
C ASN A 601 11.41 -8.22 3.95
N LYS A 602 10.74 -7.18 3.45
CA LYS A 602 9.39 -6.86 3.85
C LYS A 602 8.34 -7.71 3.11
N PHE A 603 8.43 -7.82 1.80
CA PHE A 603 7.38 -8.41 0.96
C PHE A 603 7.62 -9.89 0.61
N PHE A 604 8.84 -10.36 0.70
CA PHE A 604 9.22 -11.75 0.43
C PHE A 604 9.79 -12.45 1.66
N ASP A 605 9.46 -11.94 2.83
CA ASP A 605 9.75 -12.56 4.13
C ASP A 605 9.24 -14.00 4.19
N ASN A 606 7.97 -14.21 3.82
CA ASN A 606 7.42 -15.52 3.49
C ASN A 606 7.66 -15.82 2.00
N PRO A 607 8.58 -16.76 1.68
CA PRO A 607 8.91 -17.04 0.28
C PRO A 607 7.85 -17.83 -0.47
N PHE A 608 6.83 -18.33 0.22
CA PHE A 608 5.80 -19.21 -0.31
C PHE A 608 4.49 -18.51 -0.63
N ILE A 609 4.43 -17.19 -0.49
CA ILE A 609 3.28 -16.40 -0.92
C ILE A 609 2.96 -16.65 -2.39
N ALA A 610 1.68 -16.69 -2.71
CA ALA A 610 1.24 -16.73 -4.09
C ALA A 610 1.44 -15.37 -4.76
N PHE A 611 1.84 -15.38 -6.03
CA PHE A 611 2.00 -14.19 -6.85
C PHE A 611 1.12 -14.29 -8.09
N ASN A 612 0.48 -13.20 -8.47
CA ASN A 612 -0.31 -13.16 -9.70
C ASN A 612 0.62 -13.19 -10.91
N LYS A 613 0.55 -14.27 -11.69
CA LYS A 613 1.41 -14.52 -12.86
C LYS A 613 1.28 -13.48 -13.98
N GLU A 614 0.15 -12.79 -14.03
CA GLU A 614 -0.18 -11.77 -15.03
C GLU A 614 0.17 -10.36 -14.57
N SER A 615 0.90 -10.22 -13.47
CA SER A 615 1.26 -8.97 -12.83
C SER A 615 2.76 -8.87 -12.59
N ASP A 616 3.31 -7.65 -12.64
CA ASP A 616 4.69 -7.34 -12.25
C ASP A 616 4.78 -6.86 -10.78
N PHE A 617 3.68 -6.34 -10.22
CA PHE A 617 3.61 -5.82 -8.86
C PHE A 617 2.56 -6.54 -7.99
N ASN A 618 2.22 -7.77 -8.37
CA ASN A 618 1.24 -8.63 -7.70
C ASN A 618 -0.16 -8.00 -7.56
N ALA A 619 -0.54 -7.08 -8.43
CA ALA A 619 -1.76 -6.30 -8.32
C ALA A 619 -1.97 -5.74 -6.88
N ASN A 620 -0.88 -5.40 -6.21
CA ASN A 620 -0.86 -4.98 -4.82
C ASN A 620 -0.47 -3.51 -4.71
N LEU A 621 -1.44 -2.67 -4.39
CA LEU A 621 -1.25 -1.22 -4.34
C LEU A 621 -0.25 -0.79 -3.26
N TYR A 622 -0.25 -1.45 -2.11
CA TYR A 622 0.72 -1.14 -1.05
C TYR A 622 2.15 -1.46 -1.49
N PHE A 623 2.34 -2.59 -2.15
CA PHE A 623 3.63 -2.97 -2.72
C PHE A 623 4.10 -1.97 -3.80
N MET A 624 3.22 -1.57 -4.72
CA MET A 624 3.52 -0.53 -5.72
C MET A 624 3.95 0.77 -5.06
N SER A 625 3.23 1.18 -4.02
CA SER A 625 3.47 2.45 -3.33
C SER A 625 4.73 2.43 -2.47
N TYR A 626 4.98 1.34 -1.78
CA TYR A 626 6.20 1.17 -0.98
C TYR A 626 7.44 1.07 -1.87
N TYR A 627 7.43 0.15 -2.83
CA TYR A 627 8.58 -0.15 -3.69
C TYR A 627 8.79 0.91 -4.77
N ALA A 628 7.86 1.00 -5.72
CA ALA A 628 8.06 1.84 -6.91
C ALA A 628 7.99 3.33 -6.55
N LEU A 629 6.90 3.77 -5.94
CA LEU A 629 6.68 5.18 -5.62
C LEU A 629 7.58 5.65 -4.46
N GLY A 630 7.75 4.83 -3.42
CA GLY A 630 8.58 5.17 -2.26
C GLY A 630 10.03 5.45 -2.65
N MET A 631 10.65 4.58 -3.42
CA MET A 631 12.02 4.78 -3.92
C MET A 631 12.14 6.04 -4.78
N HIS A 632 11.18 6.27 -5.67
CA HIS A 632 11.16 7.43 -6.55
C HIS A 632 11.06 8.74 -5.77
N LEU A 633 10.07 8.86 -4.88
CA LEU A 633 9.85 10.08 -4.10
C LEU A 633 10.96 10.35 -3.11
N PHE A 634 11.54 9.32 -2.51
CA PHE A 634 12.69 9.47 -1.62
C PHE A 634 13.90 10.02 -2.38
N SER A 635 14.20 9.46 -3.55
CA SER A 635 15.30 9.94 -4.40
C SER A 635 15.09 11.40 -4.82
N MET A 636 13.88 11.77 -5.24
CA MET A 636 13.53 13.13 -5.62
C MET A 636 13.64 14.11 -4.43
N THR A 637 13.20 13.69 -3.25
CA THR A 637 13.31 14.48 -2.02
C THR A 637 14.76 14.74 -1.64
N MET A 638 15.62 13.74 -1.76
CA MET A 638 17.06 13.92 -1.47
C MET A 638 17.74 14.86 -2.47
N ASP A 639 17.37 14.79 -3.75
CA ASP A 639 17.85 15.75 -4.76
C ASP A 639 17.35 17.17 -4.47
N LEU A 640 16.07 17.32 -4.13
CA LEU A 640 15.49 18.61 -3.72
C LEU A 640 16.25 19.22 -2.54
N ILE A 641 16.47 18.44 -1.49
CA ILE A 641 17.18 18.90 -0.28
C ILE A 641 18.60 19.30 -0.62
N LYS A 642 19.34 18.47 -1.34
CA LYS A 642 20.74 18.71 -1.72
C LYS A 642 20.92 20.04 -2.48
N LYS A 643 19.99 20.35 -3.37
CA LYS A 643 20.04 21.57 -4.20
C LYS A 643 19.57 22.83 -3.45
N ASN A 644 18.83 22.70 -2.35
CA ASN A 644 18.05 23.80 -1.78
C ASN A 644 18.25 24.01 -0.26
N MET A 645 19.36 23.56 0.30
CA MET A 645 19.67 23.76 1.73
C MET A 645 19.68 25.23 2.19
N HIS A 646 19.89 26.15 1.26
CA HIS A 646 19.95 27.60 1.50
C HIS A 646 18.58 28.29 1.52
N ARG A 647 17.50 27.57 1.21
CA ARG A 647 16.14 28.12 1.20
C ARG A 647 15.57 28.27 2.61
N ASN A 648 14.62 29.19 2.77
CA ASN A 648 13.88 29.33 4.01
C ASN A 648 12.79 28.25 4.14
N LYS A 649 12.01 28.07 3.07
CA LYS A 649 10.86 27.18 3.04
C LYS A 649 10.68 26.56 1.66
N ILE A 650 10.23 25.31 1.65
CA ILE A 650 9.76 24.63 0.45
C ILE A 650 8.24 24.67 0.47
N GLN A 651 7.65 25.28 -0.54
CA GLN A 651 6.22 25.40 -0.74
C GLN A 651 5.74 24.26 -1.65
N PHE A 652 5.22 23.18 -1.07
CA PHE A 652 4.68 22.07 -1.84
C PHE A 652 3.31 22.42 -2.38
N VAL A 653 3.20 22.50 -3.70
CA VAL A 653 1.95 22.83 -4.37
C VAL A 653 0.95 21.68 -4.25
N ALA A 654 -0.21 21.96 -3.67
CA ALA A 654 -1.32 21.02 -3.55
C ALA A 654 -1.80 20.64 -4.95
N ARG A 655 -2.30 19.58 -5.03
CA ARG A 655 -2.61 18.24 -4.70
C ARG A 655 -1.42 17.30 -4.92
N ASP A 656 -0.73 17.50 -6.03
CA ASP A 656 0.33 16.62 -6.54
C ASP A 656 1.63 16.69 -5.71
N GLY A 657 1.79 17.73 -4.90
CA GLY A 657 2.88 17.85 -3.95
C GLY A 657 2.67 17.13 -2.61
N PHE A 658 1.52 16.50 -2.40
CA PHE A 658 1.17 15.91 -1.10
C PHE A 658 2.10 14.78 -0.66
N GLU A 659 2.28 13.76 -1.51
CA GLU A 659 3.15 12.63 -1.16
C GLU A 659 4.63 13.03 -1.08
N CYS A 660 5.05 13.98 -1.92
CA CYS A 660 6.39 14.53 -1.83
C CYS A 660 6.62 15.25 -0.48
N LYS A 661 5.64 16.01 -0.01
CA LYS A 661 5.69 16.63 1.33
C LYS A 661 5.70 15.59 2.44
N THR A 662 4.93 14.51 2.30
CA THR A 662 4.93 13.39 3.26
C THR A 662 6.35 12.83 3.43
N VAL A 663 7.06 12.56 2.34
CA VAL A 663 8.44 12.08 2.37
C VAL A 663 9.37 13.14 2.98
N TYR A 664 9.23 14.38 2.55
CA TYR A 664 10.04 15.49 3.06
C TYR A 664 9.91 15.68 4.58
N ASP A 665 8.70 15.66 5.10
CA ASP A 665 8.42 15.83 6.53
C ASP A 665 8.98 14.68 7.38
N ILE A 666 8.95 13.45 6.86
CA ILE A 666 9.56 12.30 7.52
C ILE A 666 11.09 12.47 7.55
N VAL A 667 11.70 12.84 6.42
CA VAL A 667 13.15 13.10 6.34
C VAL A 667 13.56 14.23 7.31
N ALA A 668 12.75 15.27 7.42
CA ALA A 668 12.98 16.39 8.31
C ALA A 668 13.08 16.02 9.80
N LYS A 669 12.41 14.95 10.22
CA LYS A 669 12.51 14.43 11.59
C LYS A 669 13.93 13.94 11.92
N TYR A 670 14.66 13.43 10.92
CA TYR A 670 16.03 12.94 11.05
C TYR A 670 17.07 13.98 10.65
N MET A 671 16.68 14.96 9.85
CA MET A 671 17.53 16.04 9.34
C MET A 671 16.91 17.41 9.69
N PRO A 672 16.97 17.85 10.95
CA PRO A 672 16.23 19.05 11.41
C PRO A 672 16.71 20.38 10.81
N ASN A 673 17.88 20.42 10.18
CA ASN A 673 18.48 21.62 9.60
C ASN A 673 18.09 21.90 8.14
N ILE A 674 17.21 21.08 7.56
CA ILE A 674 16.70 21.34 6.20
C ILE A 674 15.63 22.43 6.21
N PRO A 675 15.34 23.09 5.06
CA PRO A 675 14.31 24.11 4.99
C PRO A 675 12.95 23.61 5.50
N LYS A 676 12.17 24.50 6.08
CA LYS A 676 10.81 24.16 6.52
C LYS A 676 9.93 23.82 5.32
N SER A 677 8.91 22.99 5.50
CA SER A 677 7.93 22.66 4.49
C SER A 677 6.59 23.34 4.75
N ASN A 678 5.90 23.71 3.69
CA ASN A 678 4.52 24.17 3.74
C ASN A 678 3.73 23.54 2.61
N TYR A 679 2.43 23.30 2.83
CA TYR A 679 1.51 22.80 1.81
C TYR A 679 0.68 23.96 1.30
N LEU A 680 0.91 24.35 0.05
CA LEU A 680 0.36 25.58 -0.54
C LEU A 680 -0.75 25.22 -1.53
N TYR A 681 -1.97 25.64 -1.24
CA TYR A 681 -3.11 25.42 -2.11
C TYR A 681 -3.07 26.37 -3.30
N LEU A 682 -2.53 25.89 -4.41
CA LEU A 682 -2.48 26.59 -5.69
C LEU A 682 -3.08 25.69 -6.78
N SER A 683 -3.78 26.32 -7.71
CA SER A 683 -4.20 25.68 -8.95
C SER A 683 -4.31 26.72 -10.05
N ARG A 684 -4.31 26.27 -11.30
CA ARG A 684 -4.60 27.17 -12.43
C ARG A 684 -5.97 27.84 -12.28
N LYS A 685 -6.99 27.07 -11.84
CA LYS A 685 -8.35 27.58 -11.58
C LYS A 685 -8.38 28.71 -10.56
N ALA A 686 -7.59 28.60 -9.48
CA ALA A 686 -7.53 29.60 -8.42
C ALA A 686 -6.68 30.82 -8.79
N LEU A 687 -5.57 30.62 -9.54
CA LEU A 687 -4.63 31.68 -9.89
C LEU A 687 -5.07 32.52 -11.08
N LEU A 688 -5.74 31.94 -12.09
CA LEU A 688 -6.15 32.68 -13.29
C LEU A 688 -7.07 33.87 -12.97
N PRO A 689 -8.09 33.74 -12.09
CA PRO A 689 -8.91 34.89 -11.72
C PRO A 689 -8.12 36.02 -11.02
N LEU A 690 -7.08 35.69 -10.27
CA LEU A 690 -6.23 36.67 -9.57
C LEU A 690 -5.37 37.47 -10.52
N ALA A 691 -5.06 36.97 -11.71
CA ALA A 691 -4.30 37.66 -12.73
C ALA A 691 -5.06 38.86 -13.33
N PHE A 692 -6.38 38.94 -13.12
CA PHE A 692 -7.19 40.08 -13.55
C PHE A 692 -6.94 41.29 -12.65
N GLN A 693 -6.10 42.20 -13.11
CA GLN A 693 -5.70 43.42 -12.40
C GLN A 693 -6.13 44.70 -13.13
N GLU A 694 -6.25 44.62 -14.45
CA GLU A 694 -6.57 45.76 -15.31
C GLU A 694 -7.56 45.37 -16.43
N LEU A 695 -8.22 46.37 -17.04
CA LEU A 695 -9.14 46.19 -18.15
C LEU A 695 -8.57 45.41 -19.33
N SER A 696 -7.31 45.64 -19.63
CA SER A 696 -6.56 44.96 -20.69
C SER A 696 -6.37 43.47 -20.38
N ASP A 697 -6.51 43.09 -19.15
CA ASP A 697 -6.26 41.72 -18.69
C ASP A 697 -7.36 40.76 -19.09
N VAL A 698 -8.55 41.21 -19.44
CA VAL A 698 -9.61 40.40 -20.02
C VAL A 698 -9.11 39.63 -21.25
N TYR A 699 -8.21 40.21 -22.03
CA TYR A 699 -7.65 39.58 -23.23
C TYR A 699 -6.64 38.47 -22.93
N TYR A 700 -6.07 38.38 -21.71
CA TYR A 700 -5.18 37.27 -21.37
C TYR A 700 -5.91 35.91 -21.37
N ILE A 701 -7.23 35.91 -21.20
CA ILE A 701 -8.07 34.71 -21.28
C ILE A 701 -7.89 34.01 -22.60
N LYS A 702 -7.84 34.79 -23.70
CA LYS A 702 -7.57 34.29 -25.03
C LYS A 702 -6.27 33.51 -25.14
N ASP A 703 -5.22 33.93 -24.44
CA ASP A 703 -3.91 33.33 -24.47
C ASP A 703 -3.84 32.05 -23.63
N ASN A 704 -4.83 31.80 -22.77
CA ASN A 704 -4.88 30.65 -21.86
C ASN A 704 -5.94 29.57 -22.23
N ILE A 705 -6.65 29.76 -23.34
CA ILE A 705 -7.61 28.77 -23.85
C ILE A 705 -7.10 28.20 -25.17
N SER A 706 -7.17 26.89 -25.34
CA SER A 706 -6.82 26.23 -26.60
C SER A 706 -7.92 26.44 -27.65
N TYR A 707 -7.53 26.51 -28.91
CA TYR A 707 -8.43 26.70 -30.04
C TYR A 707 -9.58 25.67 -30.05
N ASP A 708 -9.25 24.41 -29.74
CA ASP A 708 -10.19 23.28 -29.77
C ASP A 708 -11.05 23.18 -28.52
N SER A 709 -10.64 23.77 -27.37
CA SER A 709 -11.38 23.72 -26.12
C SER A 709 -12.47 24.77 -25.96
N VAL A 710 -12.46 25.80 -26.81
CA VAL A 710 -13.44 26.90 -26.78
C VAL A 710 -14.87 26.41 -27.01
N VAL A 711 -15.04 25.45 -27.93
CA VAL A 711 -16.36 24.87 -28.25
C VAL A 711 -16.99 24.06 -27.11
N LEU A 712 -16.19 23.77 -26.08
CA LEU A 712 -16.65 23.09 -24.85
C LEU A 712 -16.92 24.08 -23.70
N LYS A 713 -16.90 25.40 -23.99
CA LYS A 713 -17.07 26.46 -23.00
C LYS A 713 -18.29 27.31 -23.29
N THR A 714 -18.92 27.79 -22.23
CA THR A 714 -20.00 28.76 -22.29
C THR A 714 -19.54 30.10 -21.73
N PRO A 715 -20.21 31.24 -22.04
CA PRO A 715 -19.92 32.50 -21.37
C PRO A 715 -19.91 32.41 -19.86
N ARG A 716 -20.83 31.69 -19.22
CA ARG A 716 -20.87 31.48 -17.78
C ARG A 716 -19.63 30.78 -17.26
N ILE A 717 -19.17 29.73 -17.95
CA ILE A 717 -17.94 28.99 -17.60
C ILE A 717 -16.71 29.92 -17.67
N ILE A 718 -16.61 30.75 -18.69
CA ILE A 718 -15.51 31.72 -18.83
C ILE A 718 -15.53 32.75 -17.70
N LEU A 719 -16.65 33.32 -17.36
CA LEU A 719 -16.78 34.28 -16.26
C LEU A 719 -16.41 33.64 -14.91
N LYS A 720 -16.81 32.41 -14.68
CA LYS A 720 -16.47 31.68 -13.47
C LYS A 720 -14.97 31.29 -13.40
N GLN A 721 -14.48 30.64 -14.44
CA GLN A 721 -13.11 30.06 -14.42
C GLN A 721 -12.00 31.11 -14.52
N PHE A 722 -12.21 32.17 -15.27
CA PHE A 722 -11.19 33.19 -15.55
C PHE A 722 -11.38 34.50 -14.79
N LEU A 723 -12.60 34.85 -14.42
CA LEU A 723 -12.90 36.06 -13.69
C LEU A 723 -13.41 35.80 -12.25
N GLY A 724 -13.56 34.52 -11.87
CA GLY A 724 -13.94 34.12 -10.52
C GLY A 724 -15.38 34.53 -10.14
N MET A 725 -16.27 34.62 -11.12
CA MET A 725 -17.67 34.97 -10.89
C MET A 725 -18.54 33.73 -10.70
N ASP A 726 -18.91 33.42 -9.45
CA ASP A 726 -19.86 32.34 -9.18
C ASP A 726 -21.29 32.69 -9.55
N SER A 727 -21.64 33.95 -9.45
CA SER A 727 -22.91 34.51 -9.91
C SER A 727 -22.69 35.73 -10.79
N VAL A 728 -23.43 35.84 -11.88
CA VAL A 728 -23.36 36.99 -12.83
C VAL A 728 -24.38 38.03 -12.43
N ARG A 729 -23.99 39.30 -12.27
CA ARG A 729 -24.90 40.41 -11.99
C ARG A 729 -25.90 40.54 -13.10
N GLN A 730 -27.16 40.81 -12.78
CA GLN A 730 -28.25 40.98 -13.75
C GLN A 730 -27.92 42.03 -14.83
N GLU A 731 -27.25 43.09 -14.46
CA GLU A 731 -26.84 44.17 -15.40
C GLU A 731 -25.83 43.66 -16.43
N LEU A 732 -24.82 42.86 -16.02
CA LEU A 732 -23.85 42.25 -16.92
C LEU A 732 -24.49 41.17 -17.78
N GLU A 733 -25.35 40.33 -17.22
CA GLU A 733 -26.13 39.33 -17.96
C GLU A 733 -27.01 39.99 -19.04
N ALA A 734 -27.75 41.04 -18.69
CA ALA A 734 -28.56 41.77 -19.61
C ALA A 734 -27.71 42.39 -20.73
N TYR A 735 -26.52 42.87 -20.43
CA TYR A 735 -25.61 43.44 -21.43
C TYR A 735 -25.09 42.37 -22.39
N ILE A 736 -24.70 41.21 -21.88
CA ILE A 736 -24.22 40.04 -22.63
C ILE A 736 -25.36 39.53 -23.56
N CYS A 737 -26.57 39.39 -23.02
CA CYS A 737 -27.73 38.93 -23.79
C CYS A 737 -28.10 39.92 -24.90
N ARG A 738 -28.06 41.24 -24.67
CA ARG A 738 -28.32 42.26 -25.69
C ARG A 738 -27.29 42.23 -26.81
N ALA A 739 -26.07 41.80 -26.52
CA ALA A 739 -25.02 41.63 -27.51
C ALA A 739 -25.12 40.31 -28.31
N GLY A 740 -26.14 39.50 -28.05
CA GLY A 740 -26.45 38.28 -28.82
C GLY A 740 -25.83 37.01 -28.23
N PHE A 741 -25.37 37.01 -26.97
CA PHE A 741 -24.82 35.83 -26.28
C PHE A 741 -25.78 35.34 -25.19
N ASP A 742 -25.92 34.04 -25.11
CA ASP A 742 -26.58 33.35 -23.99
C ASP A 742 -25.47 32.79 -23.05
N LEU A 743 -25.64 33.00 -21.74
CA LEU A 743 -24.67 32.58 -20.75
C LEU A 743 -24.41 31.06 -20.76
N ASP A 744 -25.41 30.27 -21.15
CA ASP A 744 -25.38 28.81 -21.05
C ASP A 744 -25.21 28.08 -22.39
N ASN A 745 -25.07 28.81 -23.48
CA ASN A 745 -24.81 28.24 -24.79
C ASN A 745 -23.31 28.18 -25.09
N TYR A 746 -22.87 27.04 -25.63
CA TYR A 746 -21.49 26.86 -26.05
C TYR A 746 -21.05 27.80 -27.16
N PHE A 747 -19.80 28.24 -27.14
CA PHE A 747 -19.23 29.00 -28.23
C PHE A 747 -19.17 28.16 -29.52
N LYS A 748 -19.58 28.74 -30.64
CA LYS A 748 -19.55 28.06 -31.95
C LYS A 748 -18.12 27.85 -32.48
N ASN A 749 -17.26 28.82 -32.24
CA ASN A 749 -15.85 28.80 -32.67
C ASN A 749 -15.03 29.85 -31.89
N PHE A 750 -13.75 29.92 -32.17
CA PHE A 750 -12.84 30.83 -31.49
C PHE A 750 -13.16 32.33 -31.81
N GLU A 751 -13.61 32.64 -32.99
CA GLU A 751 -14.00 34.00 -33.39
C GLU A 751 -15.17 34.53 -32.56
N THR A 752 -16.18 33.70 -32.33
CA THR A 752 -17.33 34.01 -31.44
C THR A 752 -16.84 34.26 -30.01
N PHE A 753 -15.90 33.48 -29.52
CA PHE A 753 -15.29 33.68 -28.23
C PHE A 753 -14.51 35.01 -28.14
N GLU A 754 -13.71 35.34 -29.14
CA GLU A 754 -13.04 36.65 -29.22
C GLU A 754 -14.02 37.81 -29.17
N SER A 755 -15.14 37.71 -29.90
CA SER A 755 -16.22 38.71 -29.88
C SER A 755 -16.82 38.86 -28.49
N PHE A 756 -17.01 37.76 -27.78
CA PHE A 756 -17.48 37.77 -26.38
C PHE A 756 -16.51 38.48 -25.44
N LEU A 757 -15.22 38.22 -25.54
CA LEU A 757 -14.19 38.89 -24.74
C LEU A 757 -14.17 40.40 -24.97
N LYS A 758 -14.36 40.83 -26.22
CA LYS A 758 -14.49 42.25 -26.57
C LYS A 758 -15.68 42.92 -25.87
N ILE A 759 -16.82 42.24 -25.84
CA ILE A 759 -18.05 42.75 -25.19
C ILE A 759 -17.85 42.91 -23.70
N ILE A 760 -17.23 41.93 -23.02
CA ILE A 760 -16.91 42.02 -21.60
C ILE A 760 -15.96 43.17 -21.33
N SER A 761 -14.96 43.41 -22.19
CA SER A 761 -13.99 44.49 -21.99
C SER A 761 -14.61 45.85 -22.07
N GLU A 762 -15.73 46.02 -22.76
CA GLU A 762 -16.49 47.29 -22.87
C GLU A 762 -17.22 47.65 -21.56
N ARG A 763 -17.49 46.67 -20.70
CA ARG A 763 -18.17 46.85 -19.42
C ARG A 763 -17.32 46.41 -18.24
N ALA A 764 -16.05 46.73 -18.28
CA ALA A 764 -15.14 46.42 -17.21
C ALA A 764 -15.44 47.16 -15.90
N ASP A 765 -16.24 48.20 -15.93
CA ASP A 765 -16.81 48.85 -14.75
C ASP A 765 -17.59 47.86 -13.87
N LEU A 766 -18.27 46.88 -14.46
CA LEU A 766 -19.00 45.84 -13.73
C LEU A 766 -18.08 44.75 -13.12
N LEU A 767 -16.79 44.83 -13.40
CA LEU A 767 -15.77 43.92 -12.91
C LEU A 767 -14.89 44.52 -11.77
N GLU A 768 -15.06 45.83 -11.47
CA GLU A 768 -14.19 46.58 -10.54
C GLU A 768 -14.17 46.00 -9.12
N GLU A 769 -15.32 45.56 -8.60
CA GLU A 769 -15.41 44.94 -7.26
C GLU A 769 -14.54 43.67 -7.15
N ARG A 770 -14.50 42.85 -8.19
CA ARG A 770 -13.64 41.65 -8.22
C ARG A 770 -12.18 42.00 -8.22
N LYS A 771 -11.81 43.06 -8.85
CA LYS A 771 -10.44 43.55 -8.94
C LYS A 771 -9.87 43.94 -7.55
N GLU A 772 -10.68 44.62 -6.73
CA GLU A 772 -10.29 44.98 -5.36
C GLU A 772 -10.08 43.74 -4.47
N ILE A 773 -11.01 42.76 -4.53
CA ILE A 773 -10.91 41.52 -3.83
C ILE A 773 -9.64 40.75 -4.22
N ASN A 774 -9.35 40.71 -5.54
CA ASN A 774 -8.14 40.06 -6.06
C ASN A 774 -6.87 40.72 -5.53
N ARG A 775 -6.80 42.03 -5.44
CA ARG A 775 -5.62 42.74 -4.87
C ARG A 775 -5.40 42.37 -3.41
N GLU A 776 -6.44 42.30 -2.63
CA GLU A 776 -6.38 41.92 -1.21
C GLU A 776 -5.89 40.47 -1.03
N ILE A 777 -6.41 39.55 -1.83
CA ILE A 777 -5.96 38.15 -1.86
C ILE A 777 -4.46 38.06 -2.22
N VAL A 778 -4.04 38.78 -3.26
CA VAL A 778 -2.63 38.79 -3.69
C VAL A 778 -1.72 39.35 -2.61
N ASN A 779 -2.16 40.37 -1.87
CA ASN A 779 -1.39 40.93 -0.76
C ASN A 779 -1.21 39.89 0.37
N LYS A 780 -2.24 39.12 0.69
CA LYS A 780 -2.14 38.01 1.64
C LYS A 780 -1.22 36.89 1.15
N MET A 781 -1.27 36.56 -0.12
CA MET A 781 -0.33 35.57 -0.72
C MET A 781 1.13 36.05 -0.61
N LYS A 782 1.40 37.35 -0.73
CA LYS A 782 2.74 37.92 -0.52
C LYS A 782 3.25 37.76 0.90
N GLU A 783 2.35 37.69 1.88
CA GLU A 783 2.71 37.44 3.28
C GLU A 783 3.11 35.97 3.50
N GLU A 784 2.45 35.04 2.79
CA GLU A 784 2.69 33.60 2.93
C GLU A 784 3.94 33.10 2.18
N ILE A 785 4.27 33.71 1.03
CA ILE A 785 5.38 33.30 0.17
C ILE A 785 6.52 34.30 0.32
N SER A 786 7.57 33.92 1.04
CA SER A 786 8.74 34.76 1.29
C SER A 786 9.72 34.78 0.11
N GLU A 787 10.65 35.75 0.08
CA GLU A 787 11.60 35.94 -1.04
C GLU A 787 12.50 34.73 -1.30
N ASN A 788 12.91 34.01 -0.27
CA ASN A 788 13.81 32.86 -0.39
C ASN A 788 13.08 31.51 -0.31
N ASP A 789 11.77 31.51 -0.56
CA ASP A 789 11.00 30.26 -0.66
C ASP A 789 11.17 29.63 -2.05
N LEU A 790 11.01 28.32 -2.13
CA LEU A 790 11.03 27.54 -3.36
C LEU A 790 9.67 26.86 -3.56
N LEU A 791 9.10 26.96 -4.73
CA LEU A 791 7.95 26.14 -5.10
C LEU A 791 8.40 24.74 -5.46
N PHE A 792 7.68 23.73 -4.98
CA PHE A 792 7.76 22.37 -5.47
C PHE A 792 6.48 22.00 -6.21
N ASP A 793 6.62 21.63 -7.48
CA ASP A 793 5.50 21.22 -8.33
C ASP A 793 5.93 20.01 -9.19
N ILE A 794 5.03 19.09 -9.48
CA ILE A 794 5.37 17.95 -10.35
C ILE A 794 5.50 18.37 -11.84
N GLY A 795 4.93 19.47 -12.23
CA GLY A 795 5.15 20.06 -13.55
C GLY A 795 3.84 20.22 -14.31
N TYR A 796 3.84 20.31 -15.57
CA TYR A 796 4.70 20.08 -16.72
C TYR A 796 5.00 21.39 -17.49
N ASN A 797 4.19 22.44 -17.28
CA ASN A 797 4.21 23.65 -18.09
C ASN A 797 4.70 24.90 -17.34
N GLY A 798 4.96 24.82 -16.06
CA GLY A 798 5.43 25.95 -15.26
C GLY A 798 4.46 27.14 -15.19
N THR A 799 3.16 26.90 -15.41
CA THR A 799 2.15 27.96 -15.49
C THR A 799 1.94 28.65 -14.14
N ALA A 800 1.86 27.88 -13.05
CA ALA A 800 1.69 28.44 -11.71
C ALA A 800 2.86 29.37 -11.34
N GLN A 801 4.09 28.96 -11.63
CA GLN A 801 5.28 29.79 -11.41
C GLN A 801 5.22 31.13 -12.16
N ARG A 802 4.80 31.11 -13.44
CA ARG A 802 4.66 32.35 -14.24
C ARG A 802 3.61 33.30 -13.66
N ILE A 803 2.42 32.77 -13.36
CA ILE A 803 1.33 33.56 -12.80
C ILE A 803 1.74 34.15 -11.46
N LEU A 804 2.30 33.35 -10.57
CA LEU A 804 2.76 33.79 -9.26
C LEU A 804 3.86 34.85 -9.39
N THR A 805 4.83 34.67 -10.27
CA THR A 805 5.89 35.66 -10.50
C THR A 805 5.31 37.03 -10.92
N ASN A 806 4.32 37.05 -11.80
CA ASN A 806 3.61 38.26 -12.15
C ASN A 806 2.84 38.87 -10.98
N LEU A 807 2.11 38.08 -10.24
CA LEU A 807 1.31 38.52 -9.08
C LEU A 807 2.18 39.07 -7.95
N MET A 808 3.30 38.40 -7.67
CA MET A 808 4.24 38.80 -6.61
C MET A 808 5.08 40.02 -7.00
N GLY A 809 5.23 40.29 -8.28
CA GLY A 809 6.11 41.38 -8.79
C GLY A 809 7.61 41.08 -8.62
N ARG A 810 7.97 39.82 -8.41
CA ARG A 810 9.34 39.31 -8.26
C ARG A 810 9.46 37.87 -8.75
N PRO A 811 10.65 37.44 -9.19
CA PRO A 811 10.88 36.06 -9.60
C PRO A 811 10.56 35.08 -8.46
N ILE A 812 9.86 33.99 -8.80
CA ILE A 812 9.58 32.87 -7.92
C ILE A 812 10.35 31.66 -8.47
N ASP A 813 11.23 31.09 -7.66
CA ASP A 813 12.00 29.91 -8.03
C ASP A 813 11.16 28.64 -7.83
N ALA A 814 11.36 27.63 -8.67
CA ALA A 814 10.64 26.38 -8.58
C ALA A 814 11.53 25.15 -8.84
N TYR A 815 11.18 24.08 -8.19
CA TYR A 815 11.68 22.73 -8.45
C TYR A 815 10.55 21.86 -8.99
N TYR A 816 10.78 21.24 -10.14
CA TYR A 816 9.82 20.38 -10.81
C TYR A 816 10.29 18.94 -10.84
N ALA A 817 9.38 17.97 -10.81
CA ALA A 817 9.73 16.63 -11.25
C ALA A 817 10.20 16.68 -12.71
N TYR A 818 9.41 17.30 -13.56
CA TYR A 818 9.76 17.61 -14.95
C TYR A 818 9.03 18.86 -15.41
N VAL A 819 9.69 19.66 -16.23
CA VAL A 819 9.08 20.79 -16.94
C VAL A 819 9.51 20.80 -18.41
N ASN A 820 8.59 21.12 -19.29
CA ASN A 820 8.89 21.28 -20.72
C ASN A 820 10.01 22.32 -20.89
N LYS A 821 11.06 21.98 -21.66
CA LYS A 821 12.26 22.83 -21.83
C LYS A 821 11.95 24.20 -22.40
N ASP A 822 11.03 24.29 -23.34
CA ASP A 822 10.64 25.59 -23.94
C ASP A 822 9.89 26.46 -22.89
N ARG A 823 9.10 25.83 -22.01
CA ARG A 823 8.40 26.53 -20.92
C ARG A 823 9.35 26.97 -19.82
N ALA A 824 10.31 26.12 -19.46
CA ALA A 824 11.38 26.46 -18.52
C ALA A 824 12.19 27.65 -19.03
N LEU A 825 12.57 27.67 -20.31
CA LEU A 825 13.30 28.76 -20.94
C LEU A 825 12.53 30.10 -20.85
N VAL A 826 11.22 30.07 -21.01
CA VAL A 826 10.36 31.26 -20.84
C VAL A 826 10.45 31.75 -19.40
N ASN A 827 10.33 30.91 -18.44
CA ASN A 827 10.37 31.27 -17.02
C ASN A 827 11.74 31.84 -16.61
N GLU A 828 12.82 31.21 -17.09
CA GLU A 828 14.21 31.66 -16.81
C GLU A 828 14.57 32.94 -17.55
N ALA A 829 14.43 32.93 -18.87
CA ALA A 829 14.98 33.98 -19.69
C ALA A 829 14.17 35.29 -19.62
N LEU A 830 12.85 35.20 -19.44
CA LEU A 830 11.96 36.37 -19.46
C LEU A 830 11.54 36.85 -18.09
N MET A 831 11.49 35.98 -17.13
CA MET A 831 10.99 36.30 -15.78
C MET A 831 12.09 36.27 -14.74
N GLY A 832 13.26 35.78 -15.10
CA GLY A 832 14.40 35.67 -14.18
C GLY A 832 14.19 34.60 -13.08
N CYS A 833 13.27 33.64 -13.28
CA CYS A 833 12.99 32.59 -12.32
C CYS A 833 14.10 31.54 -12.33
N GLY A 834 14.45 31.00 -11.16
CA GLY A 834 15.21 29.76 -11.05
C GLY A 834 14.29 28.57 -11.37
N VAL A 835 14.73 27.69 -12.26
CA VAL A 835 14.02 26.45 -12.62
C VAL A 835 14.96 25.28 -12.40
N GLN A 836 14.58 24.39 -11.49
CA GLN A 836 15.27 23.13 -11.23
C GLN A 836 14.37 21.97 -11.62
N THR A 837 14.95 20.86 -12.09
CA THR A 837 14.19 19.67 -12.46
C THR A 837 14.86 18.42 -11.89
N PHE A 838 14.04 17.41 -11.54
CA PHE A 838 14.52 16.09 -11.20
C PHE A 838 14.94 15.35 -12.47
N TYR A 839 14.05 15.27 -13.47
CA TYR A 839 14.33 14.66 -14.75
C TYR A 839 14.97 15.68 -15.71
N ASP A 840 16.04 15.25 -16.38
CA ASP A 840 16.69 15.99 -17.47
C ASP A 840 16.09 15.65 -18.84
N ARG A 841 15.22 14.65 -18.89
CA ARG A 841 14.50 14.15 -20.07
C ARG A 841 13.02 13.97 -19.75
N THR A 842 12.20 13.92 -20.78
CA THR A 842 10.77 13.65 -20.62
C THR A 842 10.57 12.28 -19.98
N PRO A 843 9.96 12.18 -18.78
CA PRO A 843 9.61 10.90 -18.20
C PRO A 843 8.50 10.23 -19.00
N SER A 844 8.22 8.96 -18.71
CA SER A 844 7.08 8.25 -19.30
C SER A 844 5.77 8.97 -18.97
N ILE A 845 4.87 8.98 -19.94
CA ILE A 845 3.74 9.92 -19.98
C ILE A 845 2.44 9.22 -19.54
N SER A 846 2.27 8.94 -18.30
CA SER A 846 0.95 8.61 -17.73
C SER A 846 0.57 9.65 -16.68
N GLY A 847 0.38 10.89 -17.14
CA GLY A 847 0.17 12.06 -16.27
C GLY A 847 -0.93 11.85 -15.24
N ALA A 848 -2.08 11.36 -15.65
CA ALA A 848 -3.22 11.15 -14.76
C ALA A 848 -2.93 10.13 -13.62
N ILE A 849 -2.24 9.02 -13.90
CA ILE A 849 -1.83 8.04 -12.89
C ILE A 849 -0.78 8.65 -11.96
N ARG A 850 0.19 9.37 -12.52
CA ARG A 850 1.24 10.05 -11.75
C ARG A 850 0.63 11.07 -10.79
N GLU A 851 -0.30 11.89 -11.25
CA GLU A 851 -1.03 12.85 -10.42
C GLU A 851 -1.83 12.15 -9.32
N LEU A 852 -2.53 11.06 -9.63
CA LEU A 852 -3.26 10.28 -8.63
C LEU A 852 -2.32 9.75 -7.54
N MET A 853 -1.21 9.11 -7.93
CA MET A 853 -0.29 8.50 -6.97
C MET A 853 0.47 9.52 -6.11
N PHE A 854 0.57 10.77 -6.53
CA PHE A 854 1.24 11.83 -5.77
C PHE A 854 0.29 12.62 -4.86
N SER A 855 -1.02 12.48 -5.02
CA SER A 855 -2.05 13.27 -4.36
C SER A 855 -2.72 12.53 -3.21
N LYS A 856 -3.42 13.24 -2.35
CA LYS A 856 -4.27 12.63 -1.31
C LYS A 856 -5.76 12.53 -1.69
N GLY A 857 -6.11 12.82 -2.94
CA GLY A 857 -7.49 12.75 -3.41
C GLY A 857 -8.40 13.89 -2.94
N GLU A 858 -7.84 15.01 -2.54
CA GLU A 858 -8.62 16.20 -2.18
C GLU A 858 -9.18 16.93 -3.40
N ALA A 859 -10.19 17.77 -3.15
CA ALA A 859 -10.75 18.62 -4.17
C ALA A 859 -9.76 19.72 -4.64
N SER A 860 -9.91 20.18 -5.86
CA SER A 860 -9.13 21.30 -6.39
C SER A 860 -9.47 22.60 -5.66
N CYS A 861 -8.46 23.39 -5.35
CA CYS A 861 -8.65 24.77 -4.95
C CYS A 861 -9.13 25.57 -6.16
N VAL A 862 -10.26 26.25 -6.02
CA VAL A 862 -10.89 27.01 -7.11
C VAL A 862 -10.85 28.52 -6.87
N GLY A 863 -10.39 28.95 -5.72
CA GLY A 863 -10.29 30.36 -5.34
C GLY A 863 -9.84 30.53 -3.91
N TYR A 864 -9.92 31.76 -3.43
CA TYR A 864 -9.56 32.12 -2.06
C TYR A 864 -10.58 33.06 -1.45
N ASP A 865 -10.71 33.01 -0.15
CA ASP A 865 -11.42 33.97 0.67
C ASP A 865 -10.54 34.47 1.81
N ILE A 866 -10.89 35.57 2.41
CA ILE A 866 -10.20 36.10 3.58
C ILE A 866 -11.17 36.03 4.77
N ILE A 867 -10.85 35.15 5.72
CA ILE A 867 -11.64 34.90 6.91
C ILE A 867 -10.72 35.17 8.11
N ASP A 868 -11.16 36.00 9.04
CA ASP A 868 -10.39 36.36 10.23
C ASP A 868 -8.96 36.84 9.91
N GLU A 869 -8.82 37.64 8.87
CA GLU A 869 -7.56 38.19 8.33
C GLU A 869 -6.60 37.13 7.76
N GLU A 870 -7.01 35.87 7.64
CA GLU A 870 -6.24 34.80 7.04
C GLU A 870 -6.78 34.41 5.66
N LEU A 871 -5.86 34.03 4.76
CA LEU A 871 -6.20 33.51 3.43
C LEU A 871 -6.69 32.07 3.55
N GLN A 872 -7.92 31.83 3.12
CA GLN A 872 -8.55 30.52 3.16
C GLN A 872 -8.82 30.02 1.71
N PRO A 873 -8.37 28.81 1.34
CA PRO A 873 -8.69 28.23 0.06
C PRO A 873 -10.16 27.84 -0.05
N ILE A 874 -10.75 28.05 -1.21
CA ILE A 874 -12.09 27.58 -1.59
C ILE A 874 -11.91 26.34 -2.46
N PHE A 875 -12.61 25.26 -2.12
CA PHE A 875 -12.55 23.99 -2.84
C PHE A 875 -13.83 23.74 -3.65
N GLU A 876 -13.67 23.10 -4.80
CA GLU A 876 -14.81 22.52 -5.51
C GLU A 876 -15.40 21.34 -4.75
N GLU A 877 -16.67 21.03 -4.98
CA GLU A 877 -17.29 19.82 -4.42
C GLU A 877 -16.69 18.58 -5.09
N LYS A 878 -16.14 17.69 -4.27
CA LYS A 878 -15.65 16.40 -4.72
C LYS A 878 -16.05 15.31 -3.73
N LYS A 879 -16.84 14.34 -4.21
CA LYS A 879 -17.24 13.17 -3.42
C LYS A 879 -16.46 11.95 -3.89
N LEU A 880 -15.56 11.45 -3.06
CA LEU A 880 -14.83 10.20 -3.29
C LEU A 880 -15.66 9.00 -2.84
N THR A 881 -15.56 7.91 -3.59
CA THR A 881 -16.08 6.60 -3.17
C THR A 881 -15.26 6.01 -2.02
N TYR A 882 -15.78 4.98 -1.35
CA TYR A 882 -15.04 4.29 -0.29
C TYR A 882 -13.72 3.72 -0.80
N ILE A 883 -13.73 3.06 -1.96
CA ILE A 883 -12.52 2.48 -2.58
C ILE A 883 -11.50 3.56 -2.91
N GLU A 884 -11.90 4.67 -3.53
CA GLU A 884 -10.98 5.78 -3.83
C GLU A 884 -10.31 6.32 -2.56
N LYS A 885 -11.07 6.52 -1.49
CA LYS A 885 -10.51 6.98 -0.19
C LYS A 885 -9.47 5.99 0.36
N GLU A 886 -9.75 4.70 0.28
CA GLU A 886 -8.81 3.66 0.73
C GLU A 886 -7.57 3.60 -0.15
N ILE A 887 -7.69 3.75 -1.46
CA ILE A 887 -6.56 3.79 -2.39
C ILE A 887 -5.59 4.92 -2.02
N TYR A 888 -6.07 6.13 -1.80
CA TYR A 888 -5.21 7.25 -1.38
C TYR A 888 -4.53 7.00 -0.03
N LYS A 889 -5.24 6.41 0.92
CA LYS A 889 -4.67 6.04 2.24
C LYS A 889 -3.57 4.98 2.11
N ILE A 890 -3.77 3.97 1.25
CA ILE A 890 -2.79 2.91 1.01
C ILE A 890 -1.54 3.48 0.34
N ILE A 891 -1.69 4.35 -0.64
CA ILE A 891 -0.57 5.02 -1.31
C ILE A 891 0.25 5.81 -0.29
N ASN A 892 -0.39 6.66 0.51
CA ASN A 892 0.27 7.45 1.54
C ASN A 892 1.00 6.56 2.56
N LYS A 893 0.35 5.50 3.02
CA LYS A 893 0.97 4.56 3.96
C LYS A 893 2.19 3.86 3.35
N GLY A 894 2.11 3.41 2.10
CA GLY A 894 3.25 2.77 1.43
C GLY A 894 4.45 3.69 1.31
N VAL A 895 4.23 4.91 0.89
CA VAL A 895 5.26 5.95 0.76
C VAL A 895 5.87 6.31 2.12
N ALA A 896 5.01 6.53 3.12
CA ALA A 896 5.45 6.87 4.48
C ALA A 896 6.23 5.72 5.13
N ASP A 897 5.75 4.49 5.01
CA ASP A 897 6.41 3.31 5.56
C ASP A 897 7.78 3.08 4.93
N PHE A 898 7.91 3.22 3.61
CA PHE A 898 9.20 3.11 2.94
C PHE A 898 10.19 4.16 3.48
N THR A 899 9.75 5.40 3.55
CA THR A 899 10.61 6.51 3.98
C THR A 899 11.05 6.34 5.44
N ASN A 900 10.12 5.98 6.33
CA ASN A 900 10.43 5.70 7.73
C ASN A 900 11.40 4.51 7.86
N ASP A 901 11.15 3.43 7.15
CA ASP A 901 11.98 2.22 7.20
C ASP A 901 13.41 2.50 6.73
N TYR A 902 13.58 3.27 5.67
CA TYR A 902 14.90 3.62 5.16
C TYR A 902 15.63 4.60 6.09
N MET A 903 14.96 5.66 6.52
CA MET A 903 15.55 6.67 7.40
C MET A 903 15.94 6.10 8.75
N GLU A 904 15.08 5.29 9.38
CA GLU A 904 15.37 4.64 10.66
C GLU A 904 16.67 3.83 10.62
N ARG A 905 16.88 3.07 9.51
CA ARG A 905 18.07 2.24 9.36
C ARG A 905 19.32 3.00 8.97
N PHE A 906 19.20 4.00 8.08
CA PHE A 906 20.33 4.56 7.34
C PHE A 906 20.57 6.06 7.55
N TYR A 907 19.81 6.76 8.39
CA TYR A 907 19.95 8.22 8.54
C TYR A 907 21.38 8.67 8.91
N LYS A 908 22.12 7.85 9.66
CA LYS A 908 23.53 8.13 10.04
C LYS A 908 24.51 7.96 8.88
N TYR A 909 24.11 7.27 7.82
CA TYR A 909 24.98 6.84 6.73
C TYR A 909 24.64 7.47 5.37
N LEU A 910 23.69 8.38 5.30
CA LEU A 910 23.22 8.98 4.05
C LEU A 910 24.33 9.61 3.21
N PHE A 911 25.31 10.21 3.85
CA PHE A 911 26.44 10.86 3.15
C PHE A 911 27.34 9.88 2.39
N VAL A 912 27.38 8.63 2.80
CA VAL A 912 28.22 7.58 2.20
C VAL A 912 27.44 6.57 1.39
N MET A 913 26.14 6.80 1.26
CA MET A 913 25.21 5.98 0.50
C MET A 913 24.52 6.83 -0.59
N PRO A 914 25.27 7.29 -1.61
CA PRO A 914 24.67 8.08 -2.66
C PRO A 914 23.59 7.30 -3.41
N ILE A 915 22.53 8.01 -3.80
CA ILE A 915 21.46 7.47 -4.60
C ILE A 915 21.55 8.11 -5.97
N ARG A 916 21.68 7.32 -7.01
CA ARG A 916 21.58 7.81 -8.39
C ARG A 916 20.10 8.07 -8.69
N ASN A 917 19.75 9.32 -8.90
CA ASN A 917 18.38 9.79 -8.98
C ASN A 917 17.49 8.95 -9.91
N TYR A 918 17.90 8.79 -11.16
CA TYR A 918 17.09 8.08 -12.15
C TYR A 918 17.01 6.58 -11.90
N ASP A 919 18.04 5.98 -11.34
CA ASP A 919 18.07 4.55 -11.09
C ASP A 919 17.07 4.17 -10.00
N ALA A 920 16.95 4.98 -8.95
CA ALA A 920 15.92 4.78 -7.92
C ALA A 920 14.48 4.97 -8.44
N SER A 921 14.31 5.65 -9.56
CA SER A 921 13.02 5.90 -10.21
C SER A 921 12.62 4.81 -11.23
N LEU A 922 13.54 3.91 -11.59
CA LEU A 922 13.29 2.91 -12.62
C LEU A 922 12.11 1.98 -12.35
N PRO A 923 11.84 1.52 -11.12
CA PRO A 923 10.64 0.73 -10.85
C PRO A 923 9.34 1.51 -11.08
N PHE A 924 9.32 2.79 -10.70
CA PHE A 924 8.16 3.65 -10.92
C PHE A 924 7.93 3.94 -12.39
N GLU A 925 8.98 4.26 -13.14
CA GLU A 925 8.89 4.47 -14.59
C GLU A 925 8.49 3.19 -15.33
N PHE A 926 8.94 2.03 -14.88
CA PHE A 926 8.48 0.74 -15.41
C PHE A 926 6.99 0.52 -15.18
N LEU A 927 6.49 0.83 -13.99
CA LEU A 927 5.05 0.78 -13.69
C LEU A 927 4.26 1.72 -14.60
N MET A 928 4.75 2.95 -14.81
CA MET A 928 4.08 3.93 -15.66
C MET A 928 4.04 3.51 -17.15
N GLU A 929 5.12 2.95 -17.66
CA GLU A 929 5.25 2.59 -19.09
C GLU A 929 4.71 1.20 -19.44
N ARG A 930 4.89 0.23 -18.54
CA ARG A 930 4.75 -1.20 -18.82
C ARG A 930 3.85 -1.95 -17.86
N ALA A 931 2.99 -1.25 -17.13
CA ALA A 931 2.05 -1.90 -16.24
C ALA A 931 1.23 -2.97 -16.97
N SER A 932 1.12 -4.16 -16.35
CA SER A 932 0.22 -5.21 -16.80
C SER A 932 -1.25 -4.80 -16.63
N ASP A 933 -2.15 -5.49 -17.31
CA ASP A 933 -3.59 -5.26 -17.13
C ASP A 933 -4.01 -5.44 -15.67
N LYS A 934 -3.48 -6.46 -15.00
CA LYS A 934 -3.77 -6.73 -13.58
C LYS A 934 -3.29 -5.60 -12.65
N ASP A 935 -2.13 -5.05 -12.91
CA ASP A 935 -1.61 -3.91 -12.13
C ASP A 935 -2.43 -2.63 -12.39
N ARG A 936 -2.89 -2.42 -13.63
CA ARG A 936 -3.80 -1.30 -13.97
C ARG A 936 -5.19 -1.44 -13.36
N ASP A 937 -5.72 -2.66 -13.29
CA ASP A 937 -7.06 -2.95 -12.72
C ASP A 937 -7.19 -2.56 -11.25
N VAL A 938 -6.07 -2.41 -10.55
CA VAL A 938 -5.99 -1.85 -9.18
C VAL A 938 -6.64 -0.46 -9.11
N PHE A 939 -6.64 0.29 -10.19
CA PHE A 939 -7.18 1.64 -10.30
C PHE A 939 -8.53 1.70 -11.03
N SER A 940 -9.20 0.57 -11.24
CA SER A 940 -10.44 0.47 -12.03
C SER A 940 -11.64 1.24 -11.45
N CYS A 941 -11.62 1.56 -10.15
CA CYS A 941 -12.64 2.37 -9.50
C CYS A 941 -12.21 3.82 -9.29
N CYS A 942 -11.06 4.23 -9.85
CA CYS A 942 -10.59 5.60 -9.79
C CYS A 942 -10.97 6.36 -11.05
N TYR A 943 -11.39 7.61 -10.88
CA TYR A 943 -11.82 8.48 -11.96
C TYR A 943 -10.94 9.72 -12.04
N PHE A 944 -10.61 10.10 -13.25
CA PHE A 944 -9.91 11.33 -13.54
C PHE A 944 -10.87 12.37 -14.11
N GLU A 945 -10.82 13.57 -13.56
CA GLU A 945 -11.59 14.72 -14.00
C GLU A 945 -10.63 15.79 -14.50
N ASP A 946 -10.67 16.11 -15.77
CA ASP A 946 -10.02 17.30 -16.33
C ASP A 946 -11.04 18.10 -17.14
N ASP A 947 -11.65 19.09 -16.51
CA ASP A 947 -12.66 19.95 -17.12
C ASP A 947 -12.12 20.72 -18.32
N ILE A 948 -10.79 20.84 -18.43
CA ILE A 948 -10.15 21.57 -19.53
C ILE A 948 -10.10 20.71 -20.79
N PHE A 949 -9.85 19.39 -20.64
CA PHE A 949 -9.70 18.47 -21.76
C PHE A 949 -10.94 17.64 -22.07
N PHE A 950 -11.72 17.25 -21.04
CA PHE A 950 -12.83 16.30 -21.18
C PHE A 950 -14.21 16.89 -20.91
N GLY A 951 -14.33 18.20 -20.59
CA GLY A 951 -15.60 18.80 -20.18
C GLY A 951 -16.10 18.20 -18.85
N ASP A 952 -17.42 17.98 -18.69
CA ASP A 952 -18.02 17.40 -17.49
C ASP A 952 -17.87 15.86 -17.41
N GLY A 953 -17.06 15.24 -18.30
CA GLY A 953 -16.88 13.79 -18.37
C GLY A 953 -15.88 13.28 -17.35
N LYS A 954 -16.27 12.25 -16.61
CA LYS A 954 -15.34 11.45 -15.79
C LYS A 954 -14.78 10.31 -16.64
N VAL A 955 -13.45 10.17 -16.67
CA VAL A 955 -12.79 9.05 -17.35
C VAL A 955 -12.28 8.07 -16.31
N GLU A 956 -12.63 6.79 -16.47
CA GLU A 956 -12.12 5.73 -15.62
C GLU A 956 -10.61 5.57 -15.91
N LEU A 957 -9.81 5.53 -14.86
CA LEU A 957 -8.38 5.73 -14.96
C LEU A 957 -7.65 4.55 -15.60
N SER A 958 -8.05 3.32 -15.30
CA SER A 958 -7.38 2.14 -15.88
C SER A 958 -7.67 1.98 -17.37
N ASP A 959 -8.89 2.27 -17.80
CA ASP A 959 -9.28 2.27 -19.21
C ASP A 959 -8.54 3.37 -20.00
N TRP A 960 -8.43 4.56 -19.41
CA TRP A 960 -7.66 5.66 -19.99
C TRP A 960 -6.19 5.28 -20.16
N TRP A 961 -5.58 4.70 -19.15
CA TRP A 961 -4.18 4.26 -19.14
C TRP A 961 -3.92 3.19 -20.20
N LYS A 962 -4.79 2.21 -20.31
CA LYS A 962 -4.73 1.16 -21.32
C LYS A 962 -4.80 1.74 -22.74
N ASN A 963 -5.79 2.58 -23.01
CA ASN A 963 -5.99 3.22 -24.31
C ASN A 963 -4.83 4.15 -24.69
N TYR A 964 -4.27 4.86 -23.72
CA TYR A 964 -3.11 5.72 -23.91
C TYR A 964 -1.86 4.94 -24.29
N SER A 965 -1.59 3.81 -23.65
CA SER A 965 -0.46 2.93 -23.97
C SER A 965 -0.55 2.39 -25.38
N ILE A 966 -1.73 1.97 -25.83
CA ILE A 966 -1.98 1.51 -27.20
C ILE A 966 -1.75 2.63 -28.22
N GLN A 967 -2.15 3.85 -27.91
CA GLN A 967 -1.94 5.01 -28.80
C GLN A 967 -0.47 5.40 -28.90
N GLN A 968 0.32 5.20 -27.87
CA GLN A 968 1.77 5.44 -27.92
C GLN A 968 2.51 4.45 -28.80
N GLU A 969 2.17 3.17 -28.73
CA GLU A 969 2.74 2.16 -29.66
C GLU A 969 2.47 2.51 -31.12
N SER A 970 1.30 3.10 -31.42
CA SER A 970 0.97 3.59 -32.76
C SER A 970 1.60 4.94 -33.13
N ARG A 971 1.98 5.77 -32.13
CA ARG A 971 2.59 7.10 -32.34
C ARG A 971 4.12 7.08 -32.47
N GLU A 972 4.82 6.05 -32.06
CA GLU A 972 6.24 5.90 -32.33
C GLU A 972 6.52 5.88 -33.84
N HIS A 973 5.52 5.54 -34.68
CA HIS A 973 5.57 5.68 -36.13
C HIS A 973 5.20 7.08 -36.66
N ILE A 974 4.72 8.02 -35.81
CA ILE A 974 4.25 9.35 -36.23
C ILE A 974 5.19 10.49 -35.80
N PHE A 975 6.28 10.21 -35.10
CA PHE A 975 7.22 11.23 -34.60
C PHE A 975 8.03 11.95 -35.71
N GLU A 976 7.74 11.74 -36.98
CA GLU A 976 8.36 12.47 -38.10
C GLU A 976 7.74 13.82 -38.44
N ASN A 977 6.69 14.31 -37.76
CA ASN A 977 6.08 15.58 -38.09
C ASN A 977 6.71 16.77 -37.34
N LYS A 978 7.82 17.28 -37.90
CA LYS A 978 8.45 18.56 -37.54
C LYS A 978 7.50 19.78 -37.50
N LYS A 979 6.39 19.73 -38.27
CA LYS A 979 5.39 20.80 -38.38
C LYS A 979 4.57 21.07 -37.12
N ASN A 980 4.27 20.02 -36.32
CA ASN A 980 3.46 20.17 -35.12
C ASN A 980 4.25 20.78 -33.95
N ARG A 981 5.56 20.48 -33.82
CA ARG A 981 6.43 21.16 -32.84
C ARG A 981 6.50 22.66 -33.05
N ASP A 982 6.44 23.10 -34.30
CA ASP A 982 6.52 24.49 -34.65
C ASP A 982 5.22 25.27 -34.38
N ALA A 983 4.07 24.61 -34.51
CA ALA A 983 2.78 25.18 -34.12
C ALA A 983 2.63 25.29 -32.60
N ASP A 984 3.10 24.29 -31.85
CA ASP A 984 3.09 24.31 -30.39
C ASP A 984 4.02 25.37 -29.81
N ARG A 985 5.20 25.59 -30.39
CA ARG A 985 6.10 26.68 -29.99
C ARG A 985 5.51 28.07 -30.22
N LEU A 986 4.77 28.23 -31.32
CA LEU A 986 4.06 29.48 -31.58
C LEU A 986 2.93 29.72 -30.59
N LYS A 987 2.18 28.67 -30.26
CA LYS A 987 1.09 28.68 -29.26
C LYS A 987 1.61 29.02 -27.86
N ILE A 988 2.77 28.49 -27.47
CA ILE A 988 3.44 28.80 -26.22
C ILE A 988 3.80 30.28 -26.12
N ALA A 989 4.34 30.85 -27.21
CA ALA A 989 4.68 32.27 -27.24
C ALA A 989 3.41 33.17 -27.21
N GLU A 990 2.30 32.69 -27.77
CA GLU A 990 1.00 33.39 -27.78
C GLU A 990 0.25 33.27 -26.45
N THR A 991 0.38 32.17 -25.72
CA THR A 991 -0.24 31.96 -24.39
C THR A 991 0.46 32.69 -23.25
N PHE A 992 1.63 33.25 -23.52
CA PHE A 992 2.38 33.95 -22.50
C PHE A 992 1.87 35.39 -22.36
N TYR A 993 1.00 35.61 -21.39
CA TYR A 993 0.53 36.94 -21.06
C TYR A 993 1.55 37.68 -20.19
N THR A 994 2.14 38.71 -20.70
CA THR A 994 2.78 39.77 -19.94
C THR A 994 2.19 41.11 -20.34
N SER A 995 1.99 42.01 -19.40
CA SER A 995 1.64 43.40 -19.63
C SER A 995 2.67 44.14 -20.51
N ASN A 996 3.84 43.52 -20.69
CA ASN A 996 4.96 44.12 -21.43
C ASN A 996 5.07 43.53 -22.85
N ARG A 997 4.61 44.30 -23.82
CA ARG A 997 4.61 43.96 -25.28
C ARG A 997 6.01 43.55 -25.78
N TRP A 998 7.07 44.15 -25.23
CA TRP A 998 8.45 43.86 -25.61
C TRP A 998 8.92 42.44 -25.10
N LYS A 999 8.46 42.04 -23.96
CA LYS A 999 8.78 40.68 -23.49
C LYS A 999 8.14 39.59 -24.36
N ARG A 1000 6.93 39.83 -24.92
CA ARG A 1000 6.31 38.94 -25.93
C ARG A 1000 7.14 38.87 -27.23
N VAL A 1001 7.67 39.99 -27.69
CA VAL A 1001 8.53 40.07 -28.87
C VAL A 1001 9.84 39.30 -28.62
N MET A 1002 10.44 39.40 -27.45
CA MET A 1002 11.64 38.64 -27.07
C MET A 1002 11.38 37.13 -27.02
N VAL A 1003 10.23 36.66 -26.51
CA VAL A 1003 9.86 35.25 -26.53
C VAL A 1003 9.79 34.72 -27.97
N LEU A 1004 9.15 35.45 -28.83
CA LEU A 1004 9.04 35.10 -30.26
C LEU A 1004 10.41 35.08 -30.96
N ALA A 1005 11.32 36.00 -30.58
CA ALA A 1005 12.68 36.04 -31.10
C ALA A 1005 13.52 34.83 -30.65
N LEU A 1006 13.37 34.42 -29.41
CA LEU A 1006 14.11 33.27 -28.84
C LEU A 1006 13.56 31.91 -29.34
N LEU A 1007 12.24 31.78 -29.44
CA LEU A 1007 11.61 30.51 -29.79
C LEU A 1007 11.47 30.32 -31.32
N LYS A 1008 11.29 31.41 -32.10
CA LYS A 1008 11.18 31.37 -33.59
C LYS A 1008 11.52 32.67 -34.25
N PRO A 1009 12.78 32.88 -34.70
CA PRO A 1009 13.20 34.07 -35.45
C PRO A 1009 12.38 34.30 -36.72
N ASP A 1010 11.95 33.26 -37.41
CA ASP A 1010 11.21 33.36 -38.69
C ASP A 1010 9.73 33.74 -38.49
N ALA A 1011 9.10 33.28 -37.39
CA ALA A 1011 7.74 33.66 -37.02
C ALA A 1011 7.68 35.14 -36.56
N LEU A 1012 8.74 35.63 -35.93
CA LEU A 1012 8.90 37.03 -35.57
C LEU A 1012 8.98 37.90 -36.80
N LYS A 1013 9.73 37.49 -37.83
CA LYS A 1013 9.83 38.23 -39.11
C LYS A 1013 8.47 38.31 -39.81
N GLU A 1014 7.69 37.27 -39.81
CA GLU A 1014 6.35 37.27 -40.40
C GLU A 1014 5.35 38.11 -39.59
N LYS A 1015 5.41 38.05 -38.27
CA LYS A 1015 4.54 38.88 -37.40
C LYS A 1015 4.92 40.34 -37.49
N MET A 1016 6.19 40.70 -37.63
CA MET A 1016 6.66 42.05 -37.90
C MET A 1016 6.22 42.51 -39.28
N LYS A 1017 6.29 41.66 -40.32
CA LYS A 1017 5.77 42.01 -41.67
C LYS A 1017 4.28 42.29 -41.64
N ARG A 1018 3.48 41.55 -40.88
CA ARG A 1018 2.04 41.77 -40.72
C ARG A 1018 1.72 43.06 -39.95
N LEU A 1019 2.51 43.35 -38.90
CA LEU A 1019 2.37 44.59 -38.14
C LEU A 1019 2.78 45.82 -38.94
N LEU A 1020 3.84 45.72 -39.73
CA LEU A 1020 4.24 46.78 -40.64
C LEU A 1020 3.23 47.02 -41.78
N LYS A 1021 2.57 45.96 -42.32
CA LYS A 1021 1.47 46.06 -43.26
C LYS A 1021 0.17 46.68 -42.70
N LYS A 1022 -0.01 46.67 -41.38
CA LYS A 1022 -1.20 47.21 -40.70
C LYS A 1022 -1.02 48.69 -40.31
N HIS A 1023 0.21 49.20 -40.39
CA HIS A 1023 0.56 50.58 -40.09
C HIS A 1023 1.07 51.35 -41.31
N MET A 1024 1.12 50.73 -42.52
CA MET A 1024 1.17 51.32 -43.83
C MET A 1024 -0.25 51.33 -44.49
#